data_0e1921e9acec30f6bbc29acb2ba9ba60
#
_entry.id   0e1921e9acec30f6bbc29acb2ba9ba60
#
_cell.length_a   1.000
_cell.length_b   1.000
_cell.length_c   1.000
_cell.angle_alpha   90.00
_cell.angle_beta   90.00
_cell.angle_gamma   90.00
#
_symmetry.space_group_name_H-M   'P 1'
#
loop_
_entity.id
_entity.type
_entity.pdbx_description
1 polymer ?
#
loop_
_entity_poly.entity_id
_entity_poly.type
_entity_poly.pdbx_seq_one_letter_code
_entity_poly.pdbx_strand_id
1 'polypeptide(L)'
;MTRSRPITPDQHLPDRDRVGGDRPGRGHVRGTNGGLEADMPYDRLGEPTLESTWHAASGGAISDELLGWPPDVFALTNVILARSEAFRFALSPVEEWPPAGYPDWGLRVEEGGLHWGAWVEHRRGPLPELVVQEWAALKARADVPLEDLAEGLDPRLCVALLTLHAMADEACAGLGVALDTSDAVASVYRARGRELLVRTGSMARFDPRLLKVLPKVRTPPTGRPAFSRYACVQGPGIAARWHKIPARHRGTDLRSEYATLLLLPWPLEVNASDFRPIEGSVQRPSKDPFGFFEFVPAQGLDFDLLDRVLVTARREAGSVDVVCLPESAVQEGEIDELEALLHDHGVVALVTGVRQQSPEPSRAPYNWLHMGFNPRLVKGDSLPSAPGPPWFHIRQRKHHRWSLDEAQIYQYHLGGVLHPHVRWWESMEVPRRSIQFVEVAELTLASLVCEDLAQYDDVAELIRQVRPTIVLTVLLDGPQLDSRWAARYASVLADDPGSAVMTLTSYGMVQRSRPRGLGASPVIGLWKDPARGVREIPLEQGAHGVLLTVCTDRATRRSADARIPVDNGISCFDVAVHQVRASPTGTRSPRPPAAHVAPHLLELEDLTVLTAWAEAVVEAVTHAPERTGEVLANCRRGAPWRAAMGLPEPSAGLAAAIESMQQAVDALDVADTEPTSDALLAATTQDMPDEDPLDSLVRRVLLAMLEERRTRQPRSTPA
;
A
#
# COMPACT_ATOMS: atom_id res chain seq x y z
N MET A 1 -47.26 9.38 22.64
CA MET A 1 -47.53 9.89 24.01
C MET A 1 -47.26 8.75 24.97
N THR A 2 -46.09 8.68 25.57
CA THR A 2 -45.80 7.97 26.84
C THR A 2 -44.49 8.53 27.36
N ARG A 3 -44.54 9.10 28.54
CA ARG A 3 -43.49 9.85 29.22
C ARG A 3 -42.44 8.91 29.81
N SER A 4 -41.17 9.13 29.53
CA SER A 4 -40.01 8.56 30.22
C SER A 4 -39.75 9.33 31.55
N ARG A 5 -39.59 8.58 32.64
CA ARG A 5 -39.15 9.06 33.96
C ARG A 5 -37.63 9.05 34.05
N PRO A 6 -36.99 9.96 34.79
CA PRO A 6 -35.57 9.96 35.03
C PRO A 6 -35.20 9.01 36.17
N ILE A 7 -34.06 8.32 36.02
CA ILE A 7 -33.42 7.47 37.03
C ILE A 7 -32.42 8.30 37.83
N THR A 8 -32.60 8.39 39.12
CA THR A 8 -31.66 8.96 40.10
C THR A 8 -30.61 7.91 40.53
N PRO A 9 -29.38 8.30 40.80
CA PRO A 9 -28.36 7.41 41.33
C PRO A 9 -28.31 7.50 42.88
N ASP A 10 -28.56 6.37 43.52
CA ASP A 10 -28.12 6.13 44.92
C ASP A 10 -28.22 4.65 45.20
N GLN A 11 -27.08 3.99 45.43
CA GLN A 11 -26.98 2.88 46.38
C GLN A 11 -25.49 2.46 46.62
N HIS A 12 -25.04 2.79 47.76
CA HIS A 12 -24.05 2.21 48.67
C HIS A 12 -23.31 0.94 48.25
N LEU A 13 -21.97 1.03 48.23
CA LEU A 13 -21.04 -0.09 48.37
C LEU A 13 -20.69 -0.31 49.85
N PRO A 14 -20.64 -1.55 50.36
CA PRO A 14 -20.22 -1.79 51.72
C PRO A 14 -18.69 -1.85 51.88
N ASP A 15 -18.23 -1.28 52.93
CA ASP A 15 -16.89 -1.37 53.51
C ASP A 15 -16.43 -2.85 53.67
N ARG A 16 -15.22 -3.15 53.26
CA ARG A 16 -14.51 -4.35 53.65
C ARG A 16 -13.25 -4.00 54.44
N ASP A 17 -13.30 -4.47 55.66
CA ASP A 17 -12.37 -4.41 56.75
C ASP A 17 -10.89 -4.69 56.38
N ARG A 18 -10.07 -3.97 57.15
CA ARG A 18 -8.64 -4.14 57.36
C ARG A 18 -8.31 -5.54 57.90
N VAL A 19 -7.39 -6.22 57.19
CA VAL A 19 -6.58 -7.27 57.80
C VAL A 19 -5.12 -6.89 57.66
N GLY A 20 -4.49 -6.64 58.84
CA GLY A 20 -3.07 -6.39 58.97
C GLY A 20 -2.27 -7.67 58.70
N GLY A 21 -1.17 -7.58 58.03
CA GLY A 21 -0.18 -8.62 57.83
C GLY A 21 1.23 -8.01 57.78
N ASP A 22 2.01 -8.45 58.75
CA ASP A 22 3.39 -8.10 59.03
C ASP A 22 4.34 -8.13 57.83
N ARG A 23 5.21 -7.11 57.72
CA ARG A 23 6.38 -7.16 56.85
C ARG A 23 7.58 -7.72 57.62
N PRO A 24 8.30 -8.73 57.11
CA PRO A 24 9.61 -9.09 57.65
C PRO A 24 10.71 -8.19 57.11
N GLY A 25 11.67 -7.89 57.99
CA GLY A 25 12.72 -6.90 57.86
C GLY A 25 13.71 -7.09 56.72
N ARG A 26 14.19 -5.96 56.21
CA ARG A 26 15.36 -5.87 55.34
C ARG A 26 16.64 -6.14 56.16
N GLY A 27 17.27 -7.26 55.90
CA GLY A 27 18.66 -7.51 56.31
C GLY A 27 19.65 -6.77 55.39
N HIS A 28 20.41 -5.87 56.00
CA HIS A 28 21.60 -5.27 55.39
C HIS A 28 22.71 -6.31 55.28
N VAL A 29 23.07 -6.71 54.06
CA VAL A 29 24.36 -7.36 53.79
C VAL A 29 25.31 -6.28 53.24
N ARG A 30 26.28 -5.90 54.05
CA ARG A 30 27.45 -5.17 53.59
C ARG A 30 28.39 -6.15 52.89
N GLY A 31 28.49 -6.02 51.58
CA GLY A 31 29.52 -6.64 50.77
C GLY A 31 30.49 -5.56 50.28
N THR A 32 31.67 -5.52 50.87
CA THR A 32 32.82 -4.76 50.38
C THR A 32 33.40 -5.46 49.14
N ASN A 33 33.26 -4.83 47.98
CA ASN A 33 34.14 -5.06 46.86
C ASN A 33 34.56 -3.73 46.26
N GLY A 34 35.80 -3.33 46.59
CA GLY A 34 36.49 -2.27 45.90
C GLY A 34 36.91 -2.73 44.51
N GLY A 35 36.65 -1.91 43.53
CA GLY A 35 37.12 -2.14 42.17
C GLY A 35 36.53 -1.16 41.18
N LEU A 36 37.24 -0.05 40.95
CA LEU A 36 37.22 0.76 39.73
C LEU A 36 35.83 1.15 39.20
N GLU A 37 35.13 2.04 39.84
CA GLU A 37 34.22 2.97 39.17
C GLU A 37 35.09 3.94 38.36
N ALA A 38 35.26 3.64 37.06
CA ALA A 38 35.65 4.66 36.12
C ALA A 38 34.45 5.63 36.06
N ASP A 39 34.61 6.80 36.65
CA ASP A 39 33.80 7.99 36.43
C ASP A 39 33.81 8.28 34.92
N MET A 40 32.90 7.68 34.20
CA MET A 40 32.48 8.16 32.90
C MET A 40 31.55 9.35 33.18
N PRO A 41 31.94 10.56 32.80
CA PRO A 41 31.08 11.73 33.01
C PRO A 41 29.86 11.58 32.11
N TYR A 42 28.74 11.18 32.69
CA TYR A 42 27.42 11.20 32.05
C TYR A 42 26.96 12.64 31.71
N ASP A 43 27.71 13.65 32.09
CA ASP A 43 27.41 15.07 31.98
C ASP A 43 27.92 15.77 30.72
N ARG A 44 28.23 15.07 29.61
CA ARG A 44 28.69 15.72 28.36
C ARG A 44 28.18 15.06 27.07
N LEU A 45 27.08 14.40 27.05
CA LEU A 45 26.30 14.31 25.84
C LEU A 45 25.48 15.58 25.77
N GLY A 46 25.88 16.55 24.97
CA GLY A 46 25.14 17.79 24.76
C GLY A 46 23.69 17.45 24.40
N GLU A 47 22.74 18.24 24.88
CA GLU A 47 21.33 18.10 24.57
C GLU A 47 21.14 18.00 23.03
N PRO A 48 20.28 17.08 22.53
CA PRO A 48 20.09 16.91 21.09
C PRO A 48 19.52 18.21 20.49
N THR A 49 20.21 18.77 19.51
CA THR A 49 19.77 19.92 18.73
C THR A 49 18.99 19.49 17.48
N LEU A 50 18.39 20.45 16.75
CA LEU A 50 17.76 20.18 15.47
C LEU A 50 18.73 19.52 14.50
N GLU A 51 19.94 20.08 14.35
CA GLU A 51 20.99 19.57 13.44
C GLU A 51 21.43 18.16 13.82
N SER A 52 21.75 17.92 15.10
CA SER A 52 22.18 16.60 15.56
C SER A 52 21.07 15.55 15.45
N THR A 53 19.81 15.95 15.67
CA THR A 53 18.63 15.08 15.52
C THR A 53 18.41 14.68 14.07
N TRP A 54 18.51 15.64 13.15
CA TRP A 54 18.41 15.37 11.73
C TRP A 54 19.55 14.49 11.24
N HIS A 55 20.79 14.80 11.61
CA HIS A 55 21.96 14.00 11.27
C HIS A 55 21.80 12.54 11.72
N ALA A 56 21.36 12.32 12.95
CA ALA A 56 21.13 10.98 13.48
C ALA A 56 20.02 10.21 12.70
N ALA A 57 19.03 10.91 12.16
CA ALA A 57 17.93 10.29 11.44
C ALA A 57 18.23 10.02 9.95
N SER A 58 19.01 10.88 9.29
CA SER A 58 19.20 10.87 7.84
C SER A 58 20.65 10.63 7.40
N GLY A 59 21.62 10.82 8.30
CA GLY A 59 23.05 10.86 7.97
C GLY A 59 23.49 12.16 7.28
N GLY A 60 22.58 13.12 7.04
CA GLY A 60 22.82 14.38 6.34
C GLY A 60 22.81 15.60 7.25
N ALA A 61 23.17 16.78 6.69
CA ALA A 61 23.12 18.08 7.34
C ALA A 61 21.88 18.87 6.92
N ILE A 62 21.47 19.88 7.71
CA ILE A 62 20.44 20.86 7.32
C ILE A 62 21.07 21.86 6.34
N SER A 63 20.93 21.59 5.04
CA SER A 63 21.51 22.39 3.96
C SER A 63 20.46 22.85 2.96
N ASP A 64 20.76 23.93 2.20
CA ASP A 64 19.86 24.48 1.19
C ASP A 64 19.58 23.49 0.03
N GLU A 65 20.37 22.43 -0.09
CA GLU A 65 20.14 21.37 -1.06
C GLU A 65 18.81 20.64 -0.82
N LEU A 66 18.36 20.60 0.44
CA LEU A 66 17.07 19.99 0.79
C LEU A 66 15.90 20.71 0.12
N LEU A 67 15.97 22.05 -0.04
CA LEU A 67 14.95 22.83 -0.72
C LEU A 67 14.76 22.42 -2.18
N GLY A 68 15.76 21.77 -2.76
CA GLY A 68 15.70 21.22 -4.10
C GLY A 68 14.73 20.06 -4.27
N TRP A 69 14.19 19.51 -3.18
CA TRP A 69 13.29 18.37 -3.22
C TRP A 69 12.35 18.36 -2.00
N PRO A 70 11.09 18.81 -2.12
CA PRO A 70 10.16 18.94 -1.02
C PRO A 70 10.01 17.72 -0.10
N PRO A 71 10.01 16.45 -0.59
CA PRO A 71 9.98 15.30 0.30
C PRO A 71 11.12 15.23 1.31
N ASP A 72 12.29 15.77 0.99
CA ASP A 72 13.42 15.81 1.93
C ASP A 72 13.16 16.80 3.07
N VAL A 73 12.58 17.96 2.75
CA VAL A 73 12.18 18.96 3.76
C VAL A 73 11.01 18.44 4.59
N PHE A 74 10.08 17.73 3.98
CA PHE A 74 8.99 17.07 4.71
C PHE A 74 9.55 16.08 5.73
N ALA A 75 10.55 15.27 5.36
CA ALA A 75 11.20 14.35 6.29
C ALA A 75 11.89 15.07 7.43
N LEU A 76 12.67 16.11 7.13
CA LEU A 76 13.36 16.93 8.12
C LEU A 76 12.38 17.47 9.17
N THR A 77 11.36 18.20 8.71
CA THR A 77 10.37 18.81 9.59
C THR A 77 9.57 17.78 10.39
N ASN A 78 9.20 16.65 9.74
CA ASN A 78 8.50 15.55 10.41
C ASN A 78 9.34 14.93 11.55
N VAL A 79 10.63 14.69 11.31
CA VAL A 79 11.53 14.12 12.32
C VAL A 79 11.68 15.07 13.52
N ILE A 80 11.88 16.36 13.26
CA ILE A 80 12.01 17.37 14.32
C ILE A 80 10.70 17.49 15.11
N LEU A 81 9.57 17.69 14.42
CA LEU A 81 8.24 17.77 15.07
C LEU A 81 7.90 16.51 15.87
N ALA A 82 8.32 15.33 15.39
CA ALA A 82 8.09 14.07 16.07
C ALA A 82 8.91 13.92 17.35
N ARG A 83 10.16 14.38 17.34
CA ARG A 83 11.10 14.25 18.47
C ARG A 83 10.90 15.31 19.53
N SER A 84 10.58 16.55 19.12
CA SER A 84 10.28 17.67 20.02
C SER A 84 8.83 17.75 20.48
N GLU A 85 7.90 17.00 19.83
CA GLU A 85 6.46 17.16 19.99
C GLU A 85 5.94 18.59 19.72
N ALA A 86 6.71 19.43 19.02
CA ALA A 86 6.36 20.83 18.75
C ALA A 86 5.07 21.02 17.93
N PHE A 87 4.53 19.94 17.33
CA PHE A 87 3.20 19.95 16.70
C PHE A 87 2.08 20.32 17.70
N ARG A 88 2.30 20.14 19.01
CA ARG A 88 1.37 20.54 20.09
C ARG A 88 1.11 22.04 20.08
N PHE A 89 2.05 22.84 19.57
CA PHE A 89 1.88 24.29 19.44
C PHE A 89 0.60 24.64 18.67
N ALA A 90 0.34 23.98 17.54
CA ALA A 90 -0.88 24.19 16.75
C ALA A 90 -2.17 23.63 17.40
N LEU A 91 -2.06 22.84 18.46
CA LEU A 91 -3.20 22.27 19.19
C LEU A 91 -3.47 22.99 20.52
N SER A 92 -2.60 23.92 20.91
CA SER A 92 -2.71 24.66 22.16
C SER A 92 -3.87 25.64 22.09
N PRO A 93 -4.77 25.69 23.08
CA PRO A 93 -5.82 26.69 23.15
C PRO A 93 -5.30 28.09 23.57
N VAL A 94 -4.03 28.15 23.97
CA VAL A 94 -3.38 29.39 24.45
C VAL A 94 -2.61 30.06 23.32
N GLU A 95 -2.07 29.25 22.39
CA GLU A 95 -1.29 29.73 21.28
C GLU A 95 -2.20 30.10 20.10
N GLU A 96 -1.86 31.18 19.39
CA GLU A 96 -2.60 31.59 18.21
C GLU A 96 -2.15 30.81 16.99
N TRP A 97 -2.96 29.85 16.58
CA TRP A 97 -2.73 29.08 15.37
C TRP A 97 -3.98 29.09 14.47
N PRO A 98 -3.91 29.38 13.16
CA PRO A 98 -2.71 29.87 12.44
C PRO A 98 -2.27 31.26 12.93
N PRO A 99 -0.98 31.65 12.71
CA PRO A 99 -0.45 32.90 13.24
C PRO A 99 -1.22 34.14 12.72
N ALA A 100 -1.50 35.10 13.56
CA ALA A 100 -2.23 36.34 13.21
C ALA A 100 -1.60 37.14 12.04
N GLY A 101 -0.28 37.01 11.86
CA GLY A 101 0.43 37.61 10.73
C GLY A 101 0.17 36.99 9.36
N TYR A 102 -0.58 35.87 9.31
CA TYR A 102 -0.91 35.13 8.09
C TYR A 102 -2.41 34.85 8.03
N PRO A 103 -3.26 35.84 7.75
CA PRO A 103 -4.73 35.70 7.79
C PRO A 103 -5.26 34.60 6.85
N ASP A 104 -4.56 34.33 5.74
CA ASP A 104 -4.90 33.29 4.77
C ASP A 104 -3.84 32.17 4.78
N TRP A 105 -3.36 31.79 5.96
CA TRP A 105 -2.25 30.84 6.10
C TRP A 105 -2.48 29.53 5.31
N GLY A 106 -3.66 28.92 5.46
CA GLY A 106 -3.99 27.67 4.77
C GLY A 106 -3.89 27.78 3.25
N LEU A 107 -4.44 28.84 2.67
CA LEU A 107 -4.37 29.10 1.23
C LEU A 107 -2.93 29.34 0.77
N ARG A 108 -2.18 30.18 1.50
CA ARG A 108 -0.78 30.46 1.17
C ARG A 108 0.11 29.23 1.23
N VAL A 109 -0.16 28.30 2.14
CA VAL A 109 0.54 27.01 2.26
C VAL A 109 0.23 26.12 1.06
N GLU A 110 -1.04 26.01 0.67
CA GLU A 110 -1.45 25.20 -0.47
C GLU A 110 -0.88 25.73 -1.78
N GLU A 111 -1.06 27.02 -2.06
CA GLU A 111 -0.48 27.68 -3.25
C GLU A 111 1.05 27.60 -3.25
N GLY A 112 1.68 27.85 -2.09
CA GLY A 112 3.13 27.79 -1.95
C GLY A 112 3.68 26.39 -2.17
N GLY A 113 2.99 25.34 -1.73
CA GLY A 113 3.36 23.96 -1.97
C GLY A 113 3.30 23.59 -3.45
N LEU A 114 2.22 23.97 -4.14
CA LEU A 114 2.07 23.78 -5.58
C LEU A 114 3.17 24.50 -6.37
N HIS A 115 3.42 25.77 -6.06
CA HIS A 115 4.49 26.56 -6.69
C HIS A 115 5.88 25.99 -6.40
N TRP A 116 6.09 25.40 -5.22
CA TRP A 116 7.36 24.73 -4.90
C TRP A 116 7.59 23.51 -5.78
N GLY A 117 6.60 22.65 -5.97
CA GLY A 117 6.66 21.54 -6.91
C GLY A 117 6.99 21.99 -8.34
N ALA A 118 6.30 23.03 -8.82
CA ALA A 118 6.55 23.62 -10.13
C ALA A 118 7.97 24.21 -10.23
N TRP A 119 8.47 24.85 -9.18
CA TRP A 119 9.85 25.36 -9.15
C TRP A 119 10.88 24.22 -9.24
N VAL A 120 10.67 23.12 -8.54
CA VAL A 120 11.57 21.95 -8.63
C VAL A 120 11.66 21.45 -10.06
N GLU A 121 10.54 21.43 -10.76
CA GLU A 121 10.45 20.97 -12.14
C GLU A 121 11.22 21.88 -13.11
N HIS A 122 11.00 23.17 -13.01
CA HIS A 122 11.53 24.13 -13.96
C HIS A 122 12.91 24.69 -13.59
N ARG A 123 13.22 24.75 -12.31
CA ARG A 123 14.39 25.46 -11.78
C ARG A 123 14.48 26.89 -12.25
N ARG A 124 13.34 27.52 -12.55
CA ARG A 124 13.23 28.90 -13.03
C ARG A 124 12.46 29.76 -12.04
N GLY A 125 12.83 31.01 -11.94
CA GLY A 125 12.23 31.95 -11.00
C GLY A 125 12.69 31.73 -9.55
N PRO A 126 12.16 32.50 -8.60
CA PRO A 126 12.44 32.35 -7.17
C PRO A 126 11.62 31.21 -6.57
N LEU A 127 12.15 30.59 -5.52
CA LEU A 127 11.35 29.76 -4.61
C LEU A 127 10.19 30.60 -4.02
N PRO A 128 9.08 29.96 -3.60
CA PRO A 128 8.01 30.67 -2.89
C PRO A 128 8.57 31.42 -1.67
N GLU A 129 8.18 32.69 -1.55
CA GLU A 129 8.71 33.57 -0.49
C GLU A 129 8.56 32.97 0.90
N LEU A 130 7.41 32.37 1.17
CA LEU A 130 7.12 31.75 2.48
C LEU A 130 8.08 30.58 2.76
N VAL A 131 8.44 29.77 1.75
CA VAL A 131 9.45 28.68 1.93
C VAL A 131 10.80 29.27 2.29
N VAL A 132 11.25 30.32 1.58
CA VAL A 132 12.54 30.98 1.84
C VAL A 132 12.60 31.60 3.22
N GLN A 133 11.52 32.29 3.63
CA GLN A 133 11.41 32.94 4.93
C GLN A 133 11.46 31.93 6.09
N GLU A 134 10.65 30.88 6.00
CA GLU A 134 10.57 29.90 7.08
C GLU A 134 11.80 28.99 7.12
N TRP A 135 12.40 28.68 5.96
CA TRP A 135 13.67 27.98 5.88
C TRP A 135 14.82 28.77 6.54
N ALA A 136 14.90 30.08 6.27
CA ALA A 136 15.90 30.92 6.91
C ALA A 136 15.74 30.96 8.43
N ALA A 137 14.51 31.00 8.94
CA ALA A 137 14.21 30.95 10.37
C ALA A 137 14.64 29.62 11.00
N LEU A 138 14.41 28.49 10.32
CA LEU A 138 14.84 27.16 10.77
C LEU A 138 16.38 27.07 10.79
N LYS A 139 17.04 27.45 9.69
CA LYS A 139 18.52 27.39 9.60
C LYS A 139 19.23 28.23 10.65
N ALA A 140 18.70 29.41 10.93
CA ALA A 140 19.28 30.31 11.94
C ALA A 140 19.20 29.72 13.37
N ARG A 141 18.50 28.62 13.55
CA ARG A 141 18.25 27.95 14.83
C ARG A 141 18.55 26.45 14.82
N ALA A 142 19.39 26.00 13.89
CA ALA A 142 19.73 24.58 13.73
C ALA A 142 20.40 23.97 14.99
N ASP A 143 21.04 24.79 15.80
CA ASP A 143 21.74 24.46 17.03
C ASP A 143 20.85 24.55 18.31
N VAL A 144 19.58 24.94 18.17
CA VAL A 144 18.64 25.02 19.30
C VAL A 144 18.36 23.61 19.84
N PRO A 145 18.37 23.41 21.16
CA PRO A 145 17.97 22.16 21.78
C PRO A 145 16.52 21.79 21.46
N LEU A 146 16.25 20.50 21.26
CA LEU A 146 14.88 20.03 21.03
C LEU A 146 13.96 20.27 22.24
N GLU A 147 14.50 20.29 23.43
CA GLU A 147 13.75 20.54 24.66
C GLU A 147 13.15 21.95 24.69
N ASP A 148 13.87 22.95 24.19
CA ASP A 148 13.37 24.32 24.06
C ASP A 148 12.11 24.40 23.18
N LEU A 149 12.08 23.58 22.09
CA LEU A 149 10.89 23.45 21.24
C LEU A 149 9.75 22.71 21.96
N ALA A 150 10.08 21.65 22.70
CA ALA A 150 9.10 20.86 23.44
C ALA A 150 8.40 21.70 24.52
N GLU A 151 9.12 22.62 25.13
CA GLU A 151 8.62 23.57 26.14
C GLU A 151 7.95 24.80 25.53
N GLY A 152 8.00 24.98 24.20
CA GLY A 152 7.41 26.13 23.52
C GLY A 152 8.18 27.42 23.70
N LEU A 153 9.46 27.35 24.06
CA LEU A 153 10.31 28.54 24.35
C LEU A 153 10.64 29.33 23.06
N ASP A 154 10.53 28.74 21.88
CA ASP A 154 10.69 29.43 20.59
C ASP A 154 9.43 29.28 19.71
N PRO A 155 8.37 30.08 19.94
CA PRO A 155 7.14 30.04 19.13
C PRO A 155 7.40 30.32 17.65
N ARG A 156 8.38 31.18 17.32
CA ARG A 156 8.72 31.49 15.92
C ARG A 156 9.28 30.30 15.18
N LEU A 157 10.09 29.49 15.84
CA LEU A 157 10.62 28.25 15.27
C LEU A 157 9.53 27.17 15.13
N CYS A 158 8.60 27.07 16.09
CA CYS A 158 7.43 26.20 15.98
C CYS A 158 6.58 26.56 14.76
N VAL A 159 6.31 27.85 14.54
CA VAL A 159 5.58 28.34 13.36
C VAL A 159 6.35 28.00 12.08
N ALA A 160 7.66 28.21 12.03
CA ALA A 160 8.48 27.89 10.86
C ALA A 160 8.44 26.41 10.52
N LEU A 161 8.62 25.54 11.50
CA LEU A 161 8.58 24.08 11.30
C LEU A 161 7.21 23.60 10.79
N LEU A 162 6.12 24.05 11.41
CA LEU A 162 4.76 23.67 11.01
C LEU A 162 4.42 24.18 9.62
N THR A 163 4.82 25.41 9.29
CA THR A 163 4.56 25.99 7.97
C THR A 163 5.36 25.27 6.88
N LEU A 164 6.66 25.03 7.10
CA LEU A 164 7.48 24.26 6.17
C LEU A 164 6.98 22.82 6.00
N HIS A 165 6.57 22.18 7.10
CA HIS A 165 6.00 20.85 7.07
C HIS A 165 4.74 20.79 6.20
N ALA A 166 3.82 21.73 6.41
CA ALA A 166 2.58 21.79 5.65
C ALA A 166 2.82 22.11 4.16
N MET A 167 3.72 23.05 3.84
CA MET A 167 4.07 23.37 2.44
C MET A 167 4.77 22.21 1.73
N ALA A 168 5.68 21.53 2.42
CA ALA A 168 6.37 20.36 1.87
C ALA A 168 5.40 19.19 1.66
N ASP A 169 4.41 19.00 2.55
CA ASP A 169 3.35 18.02 2.39
C ASP A 169 2.46 18.33 1.17
N GLU A 170 2.03 19.59 0.99
CA GLU A 170 1.28 20.02 -0.21
C GLU A 170 2.10 19.82 -1.50
N ALA A 171 3.39 20.12 -1.46
CA ALA A 171 4.27 19.84 -2.58
C ALA A 171 4.44 18.34 -2.89
N CYS A 172 4.16 17.46 -1.93
CA CYS A 172 4.11 16.01 -2.15
C CYS A 172 2.81 15.51 -2.80
N ALA A 173 1.83 16.37 -3.02
CA ALA A 173 0.56 15.99 -3.64
C ALA A 173 0.79 15.34 -5.03
N GLY A 174 0.28 14.12 -5.20
CA GLY A 174 0.40 13.37 -6.45
C GLY A 174 1.76 12.74 -6.75
N LEU A 175 2.77 12.87 -5.88
CA LEU A 175 4.06 12.22 -6.10
C LEU A 175 4.00 10.70 -6.04
N GLY A 176 3.21 10.15 -5.15
CA GLY A 176 3.16 8.72 -4.90
C GLY A 176 1.86 8.06 -5.32
N VAL A 177 0.74 8.72 -5.12
CA VAL A 177 -0.61 8.23 -5.40
C VAL A 177 -1.25 9.16 -6.43
N ALA A 178 -1.95 8.60 -7.42
CA ALA A 178 -2.69 9.39 -8.39
C ALA A 178 -3.72 10.28 -7.66
N LEU A 179 -3.74 11.54 -8.01
CA LEU A 179 -4.80 12.47 -7.61
C LEU A 179 -5.67 12.72 -8.84
N ASP A 180 -6.97 12.68 -8.66
CA ASP A 180 -7.92 13.18 -9.64
C ASP A 180 -7.92 14.72 -9.57
N THR A 181 -6.86 15.33 -10.07
CA THR A 181 -6.77 16.77 -10.20
C THR A 181 -6.64 17.11 -11.68
N SER A 182 -7.62 17.83 -12.19
CA SER A 182 -7.58 18.46 -13.51
C SER A 182 -6.48 19.53 -13.63
N ASP A 183 -5.82 19.87 -12.53
CA ASP A 183 -4.74 20.84 -12.50
C ASP A 183 -3.40 20.15 -12.76
N ALA A 184 -3.07 20.11 -14.02
CA ALA A 184 -1.91 19.50 -14.61
C ALA A 184 -0.60 20.26 -14.36
N VAL A 185 -0.36 20.74 -13.15
CA VAL A 185 0.90 21.40 -12.83
C VAL A 185 1.91 20.35 -12.35
N ALA A 186 3.07 20.28 -13.05
CA ALA A 186 4.24 19.54 -12.63
C ALA A 186 4.25 18.00 -12.89
N SER A 187 3.95 17.61 -14.12
CA SER A 187 3.97 16.22 -14.54
C SER A 187 5.34 15.54 -14.42
N VAL A 188 6.42 16.23 -14.80
CA VAL A 188 7.79 15.70 -14.68
C VAL A 188 8.19 15.54 -13.22
N TYR A 189 7.81 16.46 -12.35
CA TYR A 189 8.05 16.38 -10.92
C TYR A 189 7.38 15.13 -10.31
N ARG A 190 6.11 14.90 -10.66
CA ARG A 190 5.37 13.71 -10.20
C ARG A 190 5.97 12.40 -10.73
N ALA A 191 6.34 12.37 -12.02
CA ALA A 191 6.97 11.20 -12.63
C ALA A 191 8.32 10.86 -11.95
N ARG A 192 9.14 11.84 -11.65
CA ARG A 192 10.41 11.67 -10.90
C ARG A 192 10.16 11.13 -9.50
N GLY A 193 9.16 11.68 -8.78
CA GLY A 193 8.79 11.20 -7.45
C GLY A 193 8.29 9.77 -7.46
N ARG A 194 7.48 9.41 -8.45
CA ARG A 194 7.00 8.02 -8.66
C ARG A 194 8.16 7.08 -8.96
N GLU A 195 9.07 7.45 -9.84
CA GLU A 195 10.23 6.64 -10.15
C GLU A 195 11.11 6.39 -8.91
N LEU A 196 11.38 7.42 -8.11
CA LEU A 196 12.10 7.30 -6.84
C LEU A 196 11.39 6.29 -5.92
N LEU A 197 10.09 6.46 -5.73
CA LEU A 197 9.29 5.58 -4.87
C LEU A 197 9.37 4.11 -5.31
N VAL A 198 9.23 3.84 -6.61
CA VAL A 198 9.26 2.48 -7.15
C VAL A 198 10.65 1.86 -7.02
N ARG A 199 11.70 2.61 -7.39
CA ARG A 199 13.08 2.10 -7.41
C ARG A 199 13.72 1.99 -6.03
N THR A 200 13.43 2.93 -5.13
CA THR A 200 14.09 3.00 -3.81
C THR A 200 13.17 2.63 -2.65
N GLY A 201 11.87 2.65 -2.86
CA GLY A 201 10.86 2.50 -1.80
C GLY A 201 10.67 3.76 -0.96
N SER A 202 11.08 4.95 -1.47
CA SER A 202 10.95 6.23 -0.79
C SER A 202 10.84 7.36 -1.80
N MET A 203 10.03 8.38 -1.54
CA MET A 203 9.99 9.61 -2.33
C MET A 203 11.15 10.57 -2.01
N ALA A 204 11.88 10.35 -0.91
CA ALA A 204 13.03 11.16 -0.52
C ALA A 204 14.34 10.65 -1.15
N ARG A 205 15.35 11.52 -1.20
CA ARG A 205 16.64 11.26 -1.85
C ARG A 205 17.71 10.64 -0.95
N PHE A 206 17.51 10.64 0.36
CA PHE A 206 18.46 10.01 1.29
C PHE A 206 18.25 8.49 1.41
N ASP A 207 19.15 7.82 2.12
CA ASP A 207 19.16 6.37 2.23
C ASP A 207 17.85 5.82 2.83
N PRO A 208 17.04 5.05 2.07
CA PRO A 208 15.78 4.51 2.54
C PRO A 208 15.94 3.45 3.65
N ARG A 209 17.18 3.02 3.95
CA ARG A 209 17.46 2.15 5.11
C ARG A 209 17.46 2.92 6.41
N LEU A 210 17.63 4.25 6.38
CA LEU A 210 17.58 5.13 7.54
C LEU A 210 16.18 5.72 7.74
N LEU A 211 15.62 6.29 6.67
CA LEU A 211 14.36 6.99 6.71
C LEU A 211 13.68 6.92 5.34
N LYS A 212 12.36 6.84 5.32
CA LYS A 212 11.56 6.81 4.08
C LYS A 212 10.48 7.88 4.14
N VAL A 213 10.22 8.51 3.00
CA VAL A 213 9.01 9.29 2.77
C VAL A 213 8.12 8.50 1.83
N LEU A 214 6.92 8.21 2.29
CA LEU A 214 5.94 7.41 1.57
C LEU A 214 4.70 8.24 1.26
N PRO A 215 3.97 7.91 0.19
CA PRO A 215 2.66 8.51 -0.05
C PRO A 215 1.70 8.13 1.06
N LYS A 216 0.79 9.04 1.36
CA LYS A 216 -0.28 8.86 2.33
C LYS A 216 -1.62 8.94 1.62
N VAL A 217 -2.40 7.87 1.71
CA VAL A 217 -3.68 7.77 1.00
C VAL A 217 -4.81 8.44 1.78
N ARG A 218 -4.76 8.39 3.11
CA ARG A 218 -5.81 8.95 3.98
C ARG A 218 -5.21 9.68 5.19
N THR A 219 -5.87 10.75 5.64
CA THR A 219 -5.46 11.52 6.84
C THR A 219 -6.31 11.10 8.03
N PRO A 220 -5.73 10.79 9.20
CA PRO A 220 -6.50 10.49 10.40
C PRO A 220 -7.11 11.76 10.99
N PRO A 221 -8.15 11.65 11.81
CA PRO A 221 -8.78 12.80 12.44
C PRO A 221 -7.93 13.43 13.54
N THR A 222 -7.00 12.68 14.15
CA THR A 222 -6.26 13.10 15.36
C THR A 222 -4.81 12.63 15.36
N GLY A 223 -4.05 13.19 16.29
CA GLY A 223 -2.65 12.83 16.52
C GLY A 223 -1.67 13.47 15.54
N ARG A 224 -0.38 13.25 15.75
CA ARG A 224 0.67 13.77 14.86
C ARG A 224 0.45 13.46 13.39
N PRO A 225 0.03 12.24 13.00
CA PRO A 225 -0.24 11.95 11.59
C PRO A 225 -1.36 12.80 10.96
N ALA A 226 -2.18 13.51 11.76
CA ALA A 226 -3.19 14.41 11.25
C ALA A 226 -2.64 15.73 10.67
N PHE A 227 -1.34 16.00 10.87
CA PHE A 227 -0.65 17.19 10.35
C PHE A 227 -0.14 17.03 8.90
N SER A 228 -0.37 15.90 8.25
CA SER A 228 -0.02 15.71 6.84
C SER A 228 -1.16 15.05 6.06
N ARG A 229 -1.26 15.34 4.77
CA ARG A 229 -2.29 14.84 3.86
C ARG A 229 -1.75 13.86 2.82
N TYR A 230 -0.55 14.15 2.28
CA TYR A 230 -0.03 13.49 1.08
C TYR A 230 1.20 12.65 1.34
N ALA A 231 1.93 12.93 2.42
CA ALA A 231 3.14 12.21 2.76
C ALA A 231 3.15 11.73 4.21
N CYS A 232 3.92 10.67 4.46
CA CYS A 232 4.24 10.19 5.80
C CYS A 232 5.70 9.75 5.85
N VAL A 233 6.24 9.74 7.07
CA VAL A 233 7.63 9.33 7.33
C VAL A 233 7.64 8.01 8.06
N GLN A 234 8.45 7.08 7.57
CA GLN A 234 8.71 5.78 8.19
C GLN A 234 10.19 5.59 8.47
N GLY A 235 10.50 5.07 9.65
CA GLY A 235 11.85 4.65 10.03
C GLY A 235 12.33 3.38 9.30
N PRO A 236 13.51 2.87 9.70
CA PRO A 236 14.02 1.60 9.18
C PRO A 236 13.10 0.45 9.58
N GLY A 237 13.28 -0.72 8.96
CA GLY A 237 12.51 -1.93 9.24
C GLY A 237 11.94 -2.53 7.97
N ILE A 238 10.61 -2.57 7.86
CA ILE A 238 9.91 -3.17 6.72
C ILE A 238 10.05 -2.32 5.45
N ALA A 239 10.18 -2.96 4.28
CA ALA A 239 10.21 -2.29 2.99
C ALA A 239 8.79 -2.06 2.46
N ALA A 240 8.53 -0.86 1.91
CA ALA A 240 7.35 -0.57 1.11
C ALA A 240 7.69 -0.71 -0.37
N ARG A 241 6.84 -1.40 -1.14
CA ARG A 241 6.96 -1.56 -2.58
C ARG A 241 5.68 -1.05 -3.23
N TRP A 242 5.82 -0.23 -4.26
CA TRP A 242 4.70 0.41 -4.92
C TRP A 242 4.58 -0.05 -6.36
N HIS A 243 3.37 -0.42 -6.75
CA HIS A 243 3.02 -0.89 -8.07
C HIS A 243 1.82 -0.11 -8.57
N LYS A 244 1.87 0.37 -9.80
CA LYS A 244 0.72 0.99 -10.46
C LYS A 244 0.25 0.07 -11.58
N ILE A 245 -0.98 -0.37 -11.49
CA ILE A 245 -1.63 -1.14 -12.54
C ILE A 245 -2.27 -0.13 -13.51
N PRO A 246 -1.91 -0.19 -14.79
CA PRO A 246 -2.50 0.68 -15.80
C PRO A 246 -4.01 0.43 -15.91
N ALA A 247 -4.80 1.23 -15.23
CA ALA A 247 -6.26 1.18 -15.30
C ALA A 247 -6.74 2.31 -16.20
N ARG A 248 -7.68 2.02 -17.10
CA ARG A 248 -8.37 3.09 -17.82
C ARG A 248 -9.45 3.68 -16.93
N HIS A 249 -9.48 4.99 -16.82
CA HIS A 249 -10.60 5.70 -16.21
C HIS A 249 -11.88 5.39 -16.99
N ARG A 250 -12.84 4.76 -16.35
CA ARG A 250 -14.23 4.78 -16.83
C ARG A 250 -14.69 6.23 -16.66
N GLY A 251 -15.17 6.82 -17.73
CA GLY A 251 -15.49 8.24 -17.90
C GLY A 251 -16.02 9.00 -16.68
N THR A 252 -15.83 10.26 -16.72
CA THR A 252 -15.88 11.31 -15.69
C THR A 252 -17.17 11.50 -14.89
N ASP A 253 -18.20 10.64 -15.01
CA ASP A 253 -19.54 10.91 -14.45
C ASP A 253 -19.91 10.12 -13.19
N LEU A 254 -19.05 9.26 -12.65
CA LEU A 254 -19.42 8.41 -11.51
C LEU A 254 -18.83 8.93 -10.20
N ARG A 255 -19.68 9.51 -9.38
CA ARG A 255 -19.37 9.90 -7.99
C ARG A 255 -19.14 8.71 -7.07
N SER A 256 -19.57 7.52 -7.45
CA SER A 256 -19.30 6.26 -6.76
C SER A 256 -19.12 5.14 -7.77
N GLU A 257 -18.05 4.38 -7.64
CA GLU A 257 -17.80 3.20 -8.45
C GLU A 257 -18.08 1.94 -7.64
N TYR A 258 -18.72 0.94 -8.28
CA TYR A 258 -18.99 -0.35 -7.70
C TYR A 258 -17.99 -1.36 -8.24
N ALA A 259 -17.49 -2.23 -7.35
CA ALA A 259 -16.71 -3.41 -7.72
C ALA A 259 -17.33 -4.67 -7.10
N THR A 260 -17.29 -5.76 -7.83
CA THR A 260 -17.82 -7.05 -7.39
C THR A 260 -16.68 -8.03 -7.15
N LEU A 261 -16.54 -8.49 -5.91
CA LEU A 261 -15.57 -9.48 -5.48
C LEU A 261 -16.26 -10.84 -5.33
N LEU A 262 -15.76 -11.86 -6.00
CA LEU A 262 -16.19 -13.25 -5.78
C LEU A 262 -15.25 -13.90 -4.78
N LEU A 263 -15.76 -14.18 -3.59
CA LEU A 263 -15.03 -14.87 -2.51
C LEU A 263 -15.25 -16.38 -2.64
N LEU A 264 -14.18 -17.11 -2.90
CA LEU A 264 -14.18 -18.57 -3.08
C LEU A 264 -13.41 -19.20 -1.92
N PRO A 265 -14.09 -19.81 -0.94
CA PRO A 265 -13.45 -20.31 0.28
C PRO A 265 -12.78 -21.69 0.08
N TRP A 266 -11.97 -21.84 -0.96
CA TRP A 266 -11.24 -23.06 -1.26
C TRP A 266 -10.02 -23.27 -0.34
N PRO A 267 -9.65 -24.55 0.02
CA PRO A 267 -10.39 -25.76 -0.26
C PRO A 267 -11.68 -25.87 0.57
N LEU A 268 -12.73 -26.47 -0.04
CA LEU A 268 -14.01 -26.68 0.63
C LEU A 268 -13.95 -27.75 1.72
N GLU A 269 -12.99 -28.66 1.60
CA GLU A 269 -12.72 -29.72 2.58
C GLU A 269 -11.24 -29.72 2.95
N VAL A 270 -10.95 -29.86 4.23
CA VAL A 270 -9.59 -30.00 4.78
C VAL A 270 -9.56 -31.20 5.72
N ASN A 271 -8.65 -32.13 5.48
CA ASN A 271 -8.44 -33.31 6.30
C ASN A 271 -7.29 -33.14 7.30
N ALA A 272 -7.29 -33.90 8.40
CA ALA A 272 -6.16 -33.87 9.33
C ALA A 272 -4.84 -34.29 8.66
N SER A 273 -4.91 -35.22 7.70
CA SER A 273 -3.76 -35.70 6.91
C SER A 273 -3.14 -34.65 5.99
N ASP A 274 -3.83 -33.52 5.78
CA ASP A 274 -3.30 -32.39 5.01
C ASP A 274 -2.25 -31.58 5.80
N PHE A 275 -2.22 -31.77 7.13
CA PHE A 275 -1.20 -31.25 8.05
C PHE A 275 -0.14 -32.31 8.27
N ARG A 276 0.98 -32.20 7.57
CA ARG A 276 2.04 -33.22 7.56
C ARG A 276 3.20 -32.78 8.45
N PRO A 277 3.50 -33.52 9.55
CA PRO A 277 4.71 -33.23 10.30
C PRO A 277 5.95 -33.53 9.46
N ILE A 278 6.94 -32.65 9.51
CA ILE A 278 8.23 -32.90 8.87
C ILE A 278 9.02 -33.88 9.72
N GLU A 279 9.38 -35.02 9.14
CA GLU A 279 10.15 -36.06 9.81
C GLU A 279 11.47 -35.54 10.36
N GLY A 280 11.81 -35.89 11.58
CA GLY A 280 13.04 -35.48 12.25
C GLY A 280 13.10 -34.00 12.65
N SER A 281 12.06 -33.21 12.39
CA SER A 281 12.04 -31.79 12.73
C SER A 281 11.79 -31.50 14.21
N VAL A 282 11.31 -32.50 14.99
CA VAL A 282 10.97 -32.27 16.40
C VAL A 282 12.24 -32.10 17.24
N GLN A 283 12.39 -30.88 17.78
CA GLN A 283 13.43 -30.53 18.74
C GLN A 283 12.85 -30.62 20.15
N ARG A 284 13.63 -31.16 21.09
CA ARG A 284 13.24 -31.30 22.48
C ARG A 284 14.18 -30.53 23.40
N PRO A 285 14.15 -29.20 23.41
CA PRO A 285 14.76 -28.46 24.52
C PRO A 285 14.03 -28.84 25.80
N SER A 286 14.67 -28.74 26.96
CA SER A 286 14.23 -29.36 28.23
C SER A 286 12.82 -28.99 28.72
N LYS A 287 12.17 -27.98 28.14
CA LYS A 287 10.88 -27.47 28.63
C LYS A 287 9.81 -27.16 27.59
N ASP A 288 10.14 -27.04 26.30
CA ASP A 288 9.17 -26.63 25.25
C ASP A 288 9.54 -27.30 23.91
N PRO A 289 9.10 -28.54 23.68
CA PRO A 289 9.37 -29.26 22.46
C PRO A 289 8.64 -28.58 21.28
N PHE A 290 9.33 -28.40 20.15
CA PHE A 290 8.75 -27.85 18.93
C PHE A 290 9.12 -28.68 17.71
N GLY A 291 8.31 -28.55 16.65
CA GLY A 291 8.51 -29.20 15.36
C GLY A 291 7.97 -28.35 14.22
N PHE A 292 8.10 -28.84 13.01
CA PHE A 292 7.59 -28.17 11.81
C PHE A 292 6.55 -29.06 11.10
N PHE A 293 5.55 -28.40 10.51
CA PHE A 293 4.54 -29.05 9.68
C PHE A 293 4.37 -28.31 8.35
N GLU A 294 3.89 -29.03 7.36
CA GLU A 294 3.45 -28.49 6.08
C GLU A 294 1.95 -28.66 5.91
N PHE A 295 1.29 -27.69 5.29
CA PHE A 295 -0.10 -27.82 4.86
C PHE A 295 -0.15 -28.18 3.38
N VAL A 296 -0.58 -29.40 3.07
CA VAL A 296 -0.64 -29.95 1.71
C VAL A 296 -2.02 -30.59 1.50
N PRO A 297 -3.02 -29.80 1.05
CA PRO A 297 -4.35 -30.33 0.75
C PRO A 297 -4.27 -31.46 -0.26
N ALA A 298 -5.05 -32.51 -0.05
CA ALA A 298 -5.08 -33.66 -0.93
C ALA A 298 -5.68 -33.35 -2.32
N GLN A 299 -6.56 -32.34 -2.38
CA GLN A 299 -7.22 -31.93 -3.63
C GLN A 299 -6.61 -30.62 -4.12
N GLY A 300 -6.24 -30.58 -5.40
CA GLY A 300 -5.97 -29.34 -6.14
C GLY A 300 -7.24 -28.52 -6.40
N LEU A 301 -7.12 -27.38 -7.08
CA LEU A 301 -8.27 -26.55 -7.41
C LEU A 301 -9.20 -27.27 -8.40
N ASP A 302 -10.50 -27.28 -8.10
CA ASP A 302 -11.52 -27.85 -9.01
C ASP A 302 -11.94 -26.79 -10.04
N PHE A 303 -11.26 -26.79 -11.17
CA PHE A 303 -11.52 -25.83 -12.25
C PHE A 303 -12.92 -25.96 -12.86
N ASP A 304 -13.49 -27.15 -12.89
CA ASP A 304 -14.85 -27.36 -13.44
C ASP A 304 -15.91 -26.80 -12.49
N LEU A 305 -15.71 -26.95 -11.18
CA LEU A 305 -16.57 -26.32 -10.20
C LEU A 305 -16.43 -24.80 -10.27
N LEU A 306 -15.20 -24.29 -10.36
CA LEU A 306 -14.93 -22.86 -10.44
C LEU A 306 -15.57 -22.22 -11.68
N ASP A 307 -15.46 -22.86 -12.86
CA ASP A 307 -16.13 -22.41 -14.10
C ASP A 307 -17.66 -22.28 -13.88
N ARG A 308 -18.29 -23.30 -13.29
CA ARG A 308 -19.73 -23.28 -13.01
C ARG A 308 -20.14 -22.23 -11.99
N VAL A 309 -19.30 -21.93 -11.02
CA VAL A 309 -19.51 -20.84 -10.06
C VAL A 309 -19.42 -19.48 -10.75
N LEU A 310 -18.42 -19.27 -11.59
CA LEU A 310 -18.22 -18.04 -12.38
C LEU A 310 -19.39 -17.77 -13.34
N VAL A 311 -19.93 -18.83 -13.99
CA VAL A 311 -21.14 -18.71 -14.83
C VAL A 311 -22.30 -18.11 -14.03
N THR A 312 -22.53 -18.64 -12.81
CA THR A 312 -23.62 -18.13 -11.97
C THR A 312 -23.32 -16.70 -11.48
N ALA A 313 -22.10 -16.47 -10.97
CA ALA A 313 -21.70 -15.17 -10.45
C ALA A 313 -21.87 -14.06 -11.49
N ARG A 314 -21.45 -14.30 -12.74
CA ARG A 314 -21.61 -13.34 -13.84
C ARG A 314 -23.08 -13.12 -14.21
N ARG A 315 -23.90 -14.16 -14.18
CA ARG A 315 -25.34 -14.03 -14.46
C ARG A 315 -26.03 -13.17 -13.39
N GLU A 316 -25.62 -13.27 -12.13
CA GLU A 316 -26.24 -12.55 -11.00
C GLU A 316 -25.73 -11.13 -10.85
N ALA A 317 -24.42 -10.89 -11.08
CA ALA A 317 -23.80 -9.59 -10.90
C ALA A 317 -23.55 -8.80 -12.20
N GLY A 318 -23.71 -9.44 -13.37
CA GLY A 318 -23.34 -8.88 -14.66
C GLY A 318 -21.83 -9.03 -14.94
N SER A 319 -20.97 -8.65 -14.00
CA SER A 319 -19.50 -8.84 -14.07
C SER A 319 -18.97 -9.30 -12.73
N VAL A 320 -17.80 -9.92 -12.76
CA VAL A 320 -16.98 -10.21 -11.58
C VAL A 320 -15.64 -9.49 -11.79
N ASP A 321 -15.35 -8.50 -10.95
CA ASP A 321 -14.14 -7.71 -11.12
C ASP A 321 -12.93 -8.40 -10.49
N VAL A 322 -13.10 -8.96 -9.30
CA VAL A 322 -12.02 -9.61 -8.54
C VAL A 322 -12.45 -10.99 -8.07
N VAL A 323 -11.59 -11.99 -8.23
CA VAL A 323 -11.75 -13.30 -7.60
C VAL A 323 -10.75 -13.40 -6.44
N CYS A 324 -11.26 -13.75 -5.26
CA CYS A 324 -10.45 -13.90 -4.04
C CYS A 324 -10.52 -15.34 -3.53
N LEU A 325 -9.34 -15.95 -3.30
CA LEU A 325 -9.20 -17.25 -2.64
C LEU A 325 -8.34 -17.13 -1.37
N PRO A 326 -8.54 -18.00 -0.36
CA PRO A 326 -7.82 -17.95 0.90
C PRO A 326 -6.32 -18.25 0.81
N GLU A 327 -5.65 -18.20 1.96
CA GLU A 327 -4.26 -18.63 2.10
C GLU A 327 -4.09 -20.10 1.70
N SER A 328 -3.00 -20.38 1.00
CA SER A 328 -2.64 -21.74 0.54
C SER A 328 -3.71 -22.45 -0.30
N ALA A 329 -4.64 -21.72 -0.90
CA ALA A 329 -5.73 -22.28 -1.69
C ALA A 329 -5.23 -22.90 -3.01
N VAL A 330 -4.23 -22.29 -3.63
CA VAL A 330 -3.76 -22.64 -4.99
C VAL A 330 -2.31 -23.12 -4.93
N GLN A 331 -1.94 -24.09 -5.77
CA GLN A 331 -0.53 -24.45 -6.00
C GLN A 331 0.08 -23.51 -7.03
N GLU A 332 1.38 -23.25 -6.95
CA GLU A 332 2.07 -22.39 -7.92
C GLU A 332 1.83 -22.82 -9.39
N GLY A 333 1.82 -24.13 -9.65
CA GLY A 333 1.59 -24.66 -10.99
C GLY A 333 0.14 -24.55 -11.52
N GLU A 334 -0.82 -24.16 -10.68
CA GLU A 334 -2.23 -23.97 -11.05
C GLU A 334 -2.55 -22.53 -11.45
N ILE A 335 -1.62 -21.57 -11.24
CA ILE A 335 -1.87 -20.13 -11.44
C ILE A 335 -2.20 -19.83 -12.90
N ASP A 336 -1.40 -20.32 -13.84
CA ASP A 336 -1.59 -20.02 -15.27
C ASP A 336 -2.93 -20.54 -15.79
N GLU A 337 -3.36 -21.74 -15.36
CA GLU A 337 -4.65 -22.31 -15.72
C GLU A 337 -5.80 -21.53 -15.08
N LEU A 338 -5.63 -21.09 -13.84
CA LEU A 338 -6.59 -20.27 -13.12
C LEU A 338 -6.77 -18.92 -13.82
N GLU A 339 -5.69 -18.23 -14.13
CA GLU A 339 -5.74 -16.92 -14.81
C GLU A 339 -6.35 -17.06 -16.23
N ALA A 340 -6.06 -18.14 -16.95
CA ALA A 340 -6.68 -18.40 -18.23
C ALA A 340 -8.21 -18.58 -18.11
N LEU A 341 -8.67 -19.33 -17.11
CA LEU A 341 -10.10 -19.49 -16.84
C LEU A 341 -10.76 -18.15 -16.47
N LEU A 342 -10.13 -17.39 -15.60
CA LEU A 342 -10.62 -16.07 -15.16
C LEU A 342 -10.66 -15.08 -16.33
N HIS A 343 -9.68 -15.14 -17.24
CA HIS A 343 -9.69 -14.35 -18.47
C HIS A 343 -10.91 -14.65 -19.33
N ASP A 344 -11.22 -15.93 -19.55
CA ASP A 344 -12.37 -16.36 -20.35
C ASP A 344 -13.72 -15.90 -19.75
N HIS A 345 -13.74 -15.68 -18.43
CA HIS A 345 -14.89 -15.14 -17.72
C HIS A 345 -14.88 -13.60 -17.59
N GLY A 346 -13.87 -12.91 -18.11
CA GLY A 346 -13.78 -11.46 -18.06
C GLY A 346 -13.45 -10.90 -16.67
N VAL A 347 -12.75 -11.67 -15.83
CA VAL A 347 -12.30 -11.25 -14.50
C VAL A 347 -11.08 -10.36 -14.63
N VAL A 348 -11.10 -9.21 -13.92
CA VAL A 348 -10.04 -8.20 -14.01
C VAL A 348 -8.85 -8.51 -13.11
N ALA A 349 -9.10 -9.04 -11.93
CA ALA A 349 -8.04 -9.32 -10.95
C ALA A 349 -8.25 -10.64 -10.20
N LEU A 350 -7.14 -11.27 -9.84
CA LEU A 350 -7.07 -12.44 -8.98
C LEU A 350 -6.30 -12.09 -7.71
N VAL A 351 -6.83 -12.45 -6.55
CA VAL A 351 -6.14 -12.40 -5.26
C VAL A 351 -6.22 -13.76 -4.60
N THR A 352 -5.11 -14.47 -4.47
CA THR A 352 -5.11 -15.83 -3.94
C THR A 352 -3.88 -16.15 -3.10
N GLY A 353 -4.06 -16.89 -2.02
CA GLY A 353 -2.94 -17.50 -1.30
C GLY A 353 -2.37 -18.68 -2.08
N VAL A 354 -1.07 -18.66 -2.30
CA VAL A 354 -0.34 -19.68 -3.08
C VAL A 354 0.62 -20.42 -2.16
N ARG A 355 0.61 -21.74 -2.29
CA ARG A 355 1.62 -22.63 -1.70
C ARG A 355 2.57 -23.11 -2.77
N GLN A 356 3.84 -23.09 -2.45
CA GLN A 356 4.89 -23.73 -3.24
C GLN A 356 5.22 -25.08 -2.62
N GLN A 357 5.45 -26.08 -3.46
CA GLN A 357 6.13 -27.28 -2.98
C GLN A 357 7.63 -26.97 -2.90
N SER A 358 8.29 -27.50 -1.87
CA SER A 358 9.73 -27.31 -1.74
C SER A 358 10.45 -27.81 -3.00
N PRO A 359 11.20 -26.96 -3.71
CA PRO A 359 11.92 -27.37 -4.91
C PRO A 359 13.08 -28.31 -4.61
N GLU A 360 13.55 -28.28 -3.36
CA GLU A 360 14.67 -29.11 -2.87
C GLU A 360 14.37 -29.55 -1.44
N PRO A 361 14.72 -30.80 -1.04
CA PRO A 361 14.51 -31.29 0.33
C PRO A 361 15.19 -30.45 1.42
N SER A 362 16.17 -29.63 1.06
CA SER A 362 16.96 -28.79 1.97
C SER A 362 16.40 -27.37 2.14
N ARG A 363 15.36 -26.97 1.38
CA ARG A 363 14.78 -25.64 1.41
C ARG A 363 13.32 -25.68 1.83
N ALA A 364 12.95 -24.81 2.78
CA ALA A 364 11.54 -24.64 3.11
C ALA A 364 10.77 -23.95 1.96
N PRO A 365 9.49 -24.31 1.74
CA PRO A 365 8.68 -23.69 0.70
C PRO A 365 8.37 -22.23 1.03
N TYR A 366 7.98 -21.43 0.03
CA TYR A 366 7.41 -20.11 0.26
C TYR A 366 5.89 -20.19 0.38
N ASN A 367 5.34 -19.33 1.23
CA ASN A 367 3.92 -19.02 1.31
C ASN A 367 3.73 -17.53 0.95
N TRP A 368 2.87 -17.24 -0.04
CA TRP A 368 2.62 -15.86 -0.47
C TRP A 368 1.20 -15.67 -0.97
N LEU A 369 0.76 -14.43 -0.98
CA LEU A 369 -0.43 -14.00 -1.66
C LEU A 369 -0.03 -13.54 -3.08
N HIS A 370 -0.68 -14.10 -4.08
CA HIS A 370 -0.58 -13.73 -5.48
C HIS A 370 -1.67 -12.71 -5.84
N MET A 371 -1.27 -11.62 -6.45
CA MET A 371 -2.18 -10.66 -7.08
C MET A 371 -1.88 -10.65 -8.58
N GLY A 372 -2.81 -11.16 -9.36
CA GLY A 372 -2.78 -11.14 -10.82
C GLY A 372 -3.74 -10.07 -11.34
N PHE A 373 -3.33 -9.28 -12.34
CA PHE A 373 -4.15 -8.26 -12.97
C PHE A 373 -4.16 -8.47 -14.47
N ASN A 374 -5.35 -8.56 -15.04
CA ASN A 374 -5.55 -8.80 -16.47
C ASN A 374 -5.48 -7.48 -17.25
N PRO A 375 -4.43 -7.24 -18.06
CA PRO A 375 -4.23 -5.96 -18.72
C PRO A 375 -5.30 -5.60 -19.76
N ARG A 376 -6.00 -6.60 -20.33
CA ARG A 376 -7.04 -6.35 -21.34
C ARG A 376 -8.37 -5.93 -20.74
N LEU A 377 -8.69 -6.42 -19.55
CA LEU A 377 -10.02 -6.28 -18.97
C LEU A 377 -10.17 -5.10 -18.02
N VAL A 378 -9.11 -4.44 -17.69
CA VAL A 378 -9.15 -3.11 -17.07
C VAL A 378 -9.94 -2.12 -17.97
N LYS A 379 -10.23 -2.49 -19.21
CA LYS A 379 -10.96 -1.70 -20.21
C LYS A 379 -12.48 -1.88 -20.30
N GLY A 380 -13.02 -2.95 -19.77
CA GLY A 380 -14.47 -3.24 -19.83
C GLY A 380 -15.11 -3.08 -21.20
N ASP A 381 -14.74 -3.94 -22.16
CA ASP A 381 -15.62 -4.28 -23.30
C ASP A 381 -15.11 -5.52 -24.03
N SER A 382 -16.08 -6.36 -24.44
CA SER A 382 -16.02 -7.51 -25.34
C SER A 382 -14.88 -8.53 -25.15
N LEU A 383 -15.23 -9.75 -24.82
CA LEU A 383 -14.33 -10.90 -24.75
C LEU A 383 -13.48 -11.04 -26.04
N PRO A 384 -12.16 -10.97 -25.97
CA PRO A 384 -11.31 -11.14 -27.13
C PRO A 384 -11.25 -12.62 -27.56
N SER A 385 -11.25 -12.85 -28.86
CA SER A 385 -11.16 -14.18 -29.50
C SER A 385 -9.73 -14.75 -29.62
N ALA A 386 -8.72 -14.05 -29.07
CA ALA A 386 -7.31 -14.47 -29.09
C ALA A 386 -6.74 -14.66 -27.68
N PRO A 387 -5.70 -15.51 -27.48
CA PRO A 387 -5.02 -15.62 -26.19
C PRO A 387 -4.54 -14.24 -25.74
N GLY A 388 -4.89 -13.88 -24.50
CA GLY A 388 -4.57 -12.58 -23.92
C GLY A 388 -3.08 -12.39 -23.65
N PRO A 389 -2.61 -11.13 -23.46
CA PRO A 389 -1.31 -10.89 -22.89
C PRO A 389 -1.26 -11.48 -21.49
N PRO A 390 -0.07 -11.86 -20.98
CA PRO A 390 0.07 -12.37 -19.63
C PRO A 390 -0.36 -11.31 -18.60
N TRP A 391 -0.86 -11.82 -17.49
CA TRP A 391 -1.27 -10.99 -16.37
C TRP A 391 -0.08 -10.31 -15.71
N PHE A 392 -0.30 -9.16 -15.09
CA PHE A 392 0.69 -8.54 -14.22
C PHE A 392 0.67 -9.23 -12.87
N HIS A 393 1.83 -9.70 -12.40
CA HIS A 393 1.94 -10.48 -11.18
C HIS A 393 2.64 -9.71 -10.08
N ILE A 394 2.02 -9.66 -8.91
CA ILE A 394 2.60 -9.11 -7.69
C ILE A 394 2.52 -10.18 -6.61
N ARG A 395 3.62 -10.38 -5.89
CA ARG A 395 3.70 -11.40 -4.83
C ARG A 395 3.92 -10.73 -3.48
N GLN A 396 2.98 -10.89 -2.56
CA GLN A 396 3.15 -10.53 -1.15
C GLN A 396 3.55 -11.78 -0.39
N ARG A 397 4.81 -11.88 0.00
CA ARG A 397 5.29 -13.03 0.78
C ARG A 397 4.84 -12.93 2.22
N LYS A 398 4.49 -14.07 2.83
CA LYS A 398 4.20 -14.20 4.26
C LYS A 398 5.47 -13.98 5.08
N HIS A 399 5.37 -13.21 6.14
CA HIS A 399 6.51 -12.84 6.98
C HIS A 399 6.56 -13.59 8.30
N HIS A 400 5.43 -14.10 8.77
CA HIS A 400 5.31 -14.74 10.08
C HIS A 400 4.73 -16.14 9.94
N ARG A 401 5.41 -17.10 10.54
CA ARG A 401 4.95 -18.48 10.57
C ARG A 401 3.74 -18.61 11.47
N TRP A 402 2.78 -19.39 11.03
CA TRP A 402 1.72 -19.86 11.91
C TRP A 402 2.29 -20.87 12.92
N SER A 403 1.88 -20.80 14.18
CA SER A 403 2.20 -21.78 15.20
C SER A 403 0.93 -22.40 15.75
N LEU A 404 0.96 -23.73 15.93
CA LEU A 404 -0.09 -24.51 16.56
C LEU A 404 0.37 -24.92 17.96
N ASP A 405 -0.32 -24.41 18.97
CA ASP A 405 -0.20 -24.88 20.34
C ASP A 405 -1.19 -26.02 20.65
N GLU A 406 -1.14 -26.57 21.87
CA GLU A 406 -2.02 -27.65 22.31
C GLU A 406 -3.51 -27.29 22.13
N ALA A 407 -3.91 -26.07 22.45
CA ALA A 407 -5.30 -25.63 22.36
C ALA A 407 -5.78 -25.58 20.90
N GLN A 408 -4.93 -25.09 20.00
CA GLN A 408 -5.22 -25.02 18.57
C GLN A 408 -5.24 -26.40 17.92
N ILE A 409 -4.34 -27.32 18.32
CA ILE A 409 -4.35 -28.71 17.84
C ILE A 409 -5.69 -29.40 18.20
N TYR A 410 -6.20 -29.17 19.39
CA TYR A 410 -7.53 -29.68 19.75
C TYR A 410 -8.65 -28.95 19.02
N GLN A 411 -8.56 -27.63 18.89
CA GLN A 411 -9.57 -26.83 18.18
C GLN A 411 -9.76 -27.29 16.74
N TYR A 412 -8.65 -27.61 16.05
CA TYR A 412 -8.67 -28.05 14.65
C TYR A 412 -8.71 -29.58 14.49
N HIS A 413 -8.86 -30.34 15.55
CA HIS A 413 -8.89 -31.82 15.54
C HIS A 413 -7.67 -32.44 14.85
N LEU A 414 -6.47 -31.93 15.14
CA LEU A 414 -5.21 -32.38 14.55
C LEU A 414 -4.42 -33.37 15.42
N GLY A 415 -4.91 -33.74 16.62
CA GLY A 415 -4.18 -34.58 17.57
C GLY A 415 -3.82 -35.99 17.05
N GLY A 416 -4.47 -36.45 15.97
CA GLY A 416 -4.11 -37.71 15.31
C GLY A 416 -2.88 -37.64 14.40
N VAL A 417 -2.43 -36.44 14.02
CA VAL A 417 -1.30 -36.22 13.10
C VAL A 417 -0.20 -35.36 13.73
N LEU A 418 -0.58 -34.39 14.56
CA LEU A 418 0.35 -33.50 15.26
C LEU A 418 0.23 -33.75 16.77
N HIS A 419 1.35 -34.06 17.41
CA HIS A 419 1.35 -34.38 18.85
C HIS A 419 1.01 -33.12 19.67
N PRO A 420 -0.03 -33.14 20.56
CA PRO A 420 -0.51 -31.93 21.26
C PRO A 420 0.51 -31.26 22.18
N HIS A 421 1.44 -32.02 22.76
CA HIS A 421 2.49 -31.46 23.65
C HIS A 421 3.73 -30.96 22.92
N VAL A 422 3.66 -30.84 21.59
CA VAL A 422 4.69 -30.25 20.75
C VAL A 422 4.12 -28.97 20.14
N ARG A 423 4.83 -27.87 20.23
CA ARG A 423 4.48 -26.64 19.49
C ARG A 423 4.89 -26.83 18.03
N TRP A 424 3.94 -26.77 17.14
CA TRP A 424 4.20 -26.95 15.72
C TRP A 424 4.23 -25.62 14.99
N TRP A 425 5.29 -25.41 14.23
CA TRP A 425 5.45 -24.23 13.39
C TRP A 425 5.25 -24.58 11.91
N GLU A 426 4.60 -23.71 11.19
CA GLU A 426 4.50 -23.79 9.74
C GLU A 426 5.91 -23.82 9.12
N SER A 427 6.15 -24.82 8.25
CA SER A 427 7.39 -24.93 7.48
C SER A 427 7.34 -24.02 6.28
N MET A 428 7.91 -22.85 6.42
CA MET A 428 8.06 -21.89 5.33
C MET A 428 9.35 -21.11 5.49
N GLU A 429 9.90 -20.61 4.39
CA GLU A 429 11.00 -19.65 4.42
C GLU A 429 10.49 -18.27 4.81
N VAL A 430 11.15 -17.64 5.79
CA VAL A 430 10.81 -16.29 6.23
C VAL A 430 11.65 -15.29 5.46
N PRO A 431 11.06 -14.53 4.51
CA PRO A 431 11.79 -13.59 3.68
C PRO A 431 12.08 -12.29 4.45
N ARG A 432 12.89 -11.42 3.84
CA ARG A 432 12.98 -10.03 4.27
C ARG A 432 11.59 -9.38 4.16
N ARG A 433 11.17 -8.69 5.22
CA ARG A 433 9.83 -8.10 5.31
C ARG A 433 9.63 -6.99 4.29
N SER A 434 8.56 -7.07 3.52
CA SER A 434 8.12 -6.03 2.59
C SER A 434 6.60 -6.08 2.42
N ILE A 435 5.96 -4.92 2.32
CA ILE A 435 4.53 -4.81 1.97
C ILE A 435 4.42 -4.26 0.56
N GLN A 436 3.60 -4.91 -0.25
CA GLN A 436 3.26 -4.48 -1.59
C GLN A 436 2.04 -3.56 -1.53
N PHE A 437 2.18 -2.33 -2.01
CA PHE A 437 1.08 -1.41 -2.22
C PHE A 437 0.77 -1.38 -3.71
N VAL A 438 -0.47 -1.64 -4.06
CA VAL A 438 -0.91 -1.72 -5.45
C VAL A 438 -1.94 -0.63 -5.70
N GLU A 439 -1.63 0.24 -6.63
CA GLU A 439 -2.51 1.29 -7.09
C GLU A 439 -3.25 0.81 -8.34
N VAL A 440 -4.58 0.72 -8.24
CA VAL A 440 -5.48 0.34 -9.33
C VAL A 440 -6.54 1.42 -9.43
N ALA A 441 -6.59 2.15 -10.55
CA ALA A 441 -7.40 3.35 -10.66
C ALA A 441 -7.12 4.32 -9.49
N GLU A 442 -8.14 4.67 -8.71
CA GLU A 442 -8.01 5.54 -7.54
C GLU A 442 -7.80 4.77 -6.22
N LEU A 443 -7.81 3.44 -6.26
CA LEU A 443 -7.67 2.61 -5.08
C LEU A 443 -6.22 2.27 -4.80
N THR A 444 -5.86 2.26 -3.51
CA THR A 444 -4.60 1.70 -3.05
C THR A 444 -4.88 0.46 -2.22
N LEU A 445 -4.41 -0.68 -2.69
CA LEU A 445 -4.54 -1.97 -2.04
C LEU A 445 -3.27 -2.32 -1.29
N ALA A 446 -3.41 -2.90 -0.11
CA ALA A 446 -2.35 -3.65 0.57
C ALA A 446 -2.85 -5.05 0.88
N SER A 447 -1.96 -6.02 0.86
CA SER A 447 -2.33 -7.40 1.13
C SER A 447 -1.48 -8.00 2.24
N LEU A 448 -2.11 -8.79 3.10
CA LEU A 448 -1.48 -9.48 4.22
C LEU A 448 -1.79 -10.98 4.15
N VAL A 449 -0.91 -11.78 4.76
CA VAL A 449 -1.08 -13.24 4.82
C VAL A 449 -1.15 -13.67 6.27
N CYS A 450 -2.33 -14.07 6.71
CA CYS A 450 -2.61 -14.71 8.01
C CYS A 450 -2.01 -13.97 9.21
N GLU A 451 -1.00 -14.56 9.85
CA GLU A 451 -0.33 -14.00 11.04
C GLU A 451 0.23 -12.58 10.83
N ASP A 452 0.48 -12.18 9.58
CA ASP A 452 0.96 -10.82 9.29
C ASP A 452 -0.07 -9.75 9.69
N LEU A 453 -1.37 -10.07 9.68
CA LEU A 453 -2.43 -9.17 10.17
C LEU A 453 -2.32 -8.89 11.67
N ALA A 454 -1.86 -9.88 12.45
CA ALA A 454 -1.75 -9.77 13.90
C ALA A 454 -0.47 -9.10 14.39
N GLN A 455 0.49 -8.86 13.49
CA GLN A 455 1.76 -8.26 13.84
C GLN A 455 1.63 -6.76 14.00
N TYR A 456 1.75 -6.31 15.24
CA TYR A 456 1.64 -4.89 15.58
C TYR A 456 2.88 -4.11 15.13
N ASP A 457 4.06 -4.71 15.27
CA ASP A 457 5.34 -4.10 14.89
C ASP A 457 5.46 -4.02 13.37
N ASP A 458 6.16 -3.04 12.88
CA ASP A 458 6.51 -2.79 11.48
C ASP A 458 5.34 -2.89 10.47
N VAL A 459 4.59 -4.01 10.44
CA VAL A 459 3.51 -4.26 9.47
C VAL A 459 2.34 -3.32 9.72
N ALA A 460 1.75 -3.36 10.92
CA ALA A 460 0.62 -2.50 11.27
C ALA A 460 1.03 -1.03 11.26
N GLU A 461 2.24 -0.71 11.71
CA GLU A 461 2.76 0.65 11.65
C GLU A 461 2.84 1.16 10.23
N LEU A 462 3.40 0.37 9.29
CA LEU A 462 3.48 0.75 7.89
C LEU A 462 2.10 0.95 7.27
N ILE A 463 1.16 0.03 7.50
CA ILE A 463 -0.23 0.17 7.04
C ILE A 463 -0.88 1.45 7.59
N ARG A 464 -0.65 1.75 8.89
CA ARG A 464 -1.18 2.96 9.54
C ARG A 464 -0.51 4.25 9.05
N GLN A 465 0.73 4.22 8.59
CA GLN A 465 1.39 5.37 7.99
C GLN A 465 0.86 5.65 6.57
N VAL A 466 0.81 4.64 5.72
CA VAL A 466 0.37 4.76 4.32
C VAL A 466 -1.15 4.94 4.21
N ARG A 467 -1.93 4.18 4.99
CA ARG A 467 -3.40 4.21 5.02
C ARG A 467 -4.04 3.80 3.70
N PRO A 468 -3.76 2.59 3.20
CA PRO A 468 -4.34 2.11 1.96
C PRO A 468 -5.87 2.13 2.01
N THR A 469 -6.52 2.23 0.86
CA THR A 469 -7.98 2.21 0.76
C THR A 469 -8.54 0.89 1.26
N ILE A 470 -7.91 -0.23 0.86
CA ILE A 470 -8.33 -1.59 1.22
C ILE A 470 -7.12 -2.40 1.68
N VAL A 471 -7.31 -3.17 2.75
CA VAL A 471 -6.41 -4.22 3.20
C VAL A 471 -7.07 -5.57 2.97
N LEU A 472 -6.50 -6.39 2.10
CA LEU A 472 -6.96 -7.75 1.82
C LEU A 472 -6.11 -8.75 2.60
N THR A 473 -6.75 -9.60 3.40
CA THR A 473 -6.04 -10.61 4.20
C THR A 473 -6.57 -12.00 3.91
N VAL A 474 -5.70 -12.86 3.44
CA VAL A 474 -5.99 -14.28 3.23
C VAL A 474 -5.51 -15.10 4.43
N LEU A 475 -6.33 -16.05 4.87
CA LEU A 475 -6.14 -16.77 6.13
C LEU A 475 -6.24 -18.29 5.93
N LEU A 476 -5.49 -19.03 6.72
CA LEU A 476 -5.66 -20.47 6.95
C LEU A 476 -6.11 -20.67 8.40
N ASP A 477 -7.32 -20.22 8.73
CA ASP A 477 -7.86 -20.16 10.09
C ASP A 477 -9.32 -20.66 10.12
N GLY A 478 -9.90 -20.80 11.32
CA GLY A 478 -11.31 -21.12 11.51
C GLY A 478 -12.26 -19.96 11.15
N PRO A 479 -13.52 -20.01 11.57
CA PRO A 479 -14.54 -19.05 11.18
C PRO A 479 -14.15 -17.61 11.54
N GLN A 480 -14.44 -16.68 10.64
CA GLN A 480 -14.07 -15.27 10.76
C GLN A 480 -15.16 -14.48 11.52
N LEU A 481 -15.28 -14.75 12.82
CA LEU A 481 -16.27 -14.12 13.69
C LEU A 481 -15.75 -12.79 14.24
N ASP A 482 -16.67 -11.87 14.55
CA ASP A 482 -16.38 -10.58 15.15
C ASP A 482 -15.70 -10.69 16.54
N SER A 483 -15.97 -11.76 17.25
CA SER A 483 -15.37 -12.07 18.56
C SER A 483 -13.94 -12.62 18.48
N ARG A 484 -13.44 -13.00 17.29
CA ARG A 484 -12.12 -13.59 17.10
C ARG A 484 -11.03 -12.55 16.84
N TRP A 485 -9.79 -13.02 16.91
CA TRP A 485 -8.60 -12.16 16.80
C TRP A 485 -8.55 -11.35 15.49
N ALA A 486 -8.90 -11.95 14.35
CA ALA A 486 -8.84 -11.29 13.06
C ALA A 486 -9.74 -10.04 13.01
N ALA A 487 -10.96 -10.12 13.58
CA ALA A 487 -11.88 -8.98 13.66
C ALA A 487 -11.32 -7.83 14.51
N ARG A 488 -10.58 -8.13 15.57
CA ARG A 488 -9.97 -7.10 16.44
C ARG A 488 -8.93 -6.29 15.66
N TYR A 489 -8.03 -6.97 14.94
CA TYR A 489 -7.01 -6.30 14.13
C TYR A 489 -7.62 -5.59 12.91
N ALA A 490 -8.61 -6.19 12.26
CA ALA A 490 -9.37 -5.54 11.19
C ALA A 490 -10.05 -4.25 11.69
N SER A 491 -10.66 -4.27 12.89
CA SER A 491 -11.28 -3.09 13.48
C SER A 491 -10.25 -2.00 13.78
N VAL A 492 -9.09 -2.35 14.33
CA VAL A 492 -8.02 -1.37 14.57
C VAL A 492 -7.61 -0.68 13.26
N LEU A 493 -7.40 -1.44 12.18
CA LEU A 493 -7.01 -0.88 10.88
C LEU A 493 -8.15 -0.10 10.19
N ALA A 494 -9.40 -0.45 10.46
CA ALA A 494 -10.54 0.28 9.92
C ALA A 494 -10.85 1.56 10.71
N ASP A 495 -10.68 1.55 12.02
CA ASP A 495 -10.91 2.71 12.87
C ASP A 495 -9.74 3.71 12.77
N ASP A 496 -8.50 3.23 12.74
CA ASP A 496 -7.29 4.00 12.53
C ASP A 496 -6.26 3.15 11.75
N PRO A 497 -6.13 3.33 10.47
CA PRO A 497 -6.15 4.53 9.65
C PRO A 497 -7.45 4.81 8.89
N GLY A 498 -8.44 3.96 8.95
CA GLY A 498 -9.65 4.11 8.17
C GLY A 498 -9.63 3.33 6.86
N SER A 499 -8.83 2.27 6.75
CA SER A 499 -8.83 1.34 5.62
C SER A 499 -10.05 0.42 5.72
N ALA A 500 -10.67 0.06 4.58
CA ALA A 500 -11.53 -1.11 4.58
C ALA A 500 -10.69 -2.38 4.71
N VAL A 501 -11.12 -3.34 5.52
CA VAL A 501 -10.38 -4.59 5.74
C VAL A 501 -11.28 -5.77 5.40
N MET A 502 -10.78 -6.66 4.54
CA MET A 502 -11.42 -7.92 4.22
C MET A 502 -10.53 -9.08 4.69
N THR A 503 -11.10 -10.04 5.39
CA THR A 503 -10.47 -11.33 5.67
C THR A 503 -11.21 -12.46 4.98
N LEU A 504 -10.49 -13.47 4.49
CA LEU A 504 -11.06 -14.64 3.84
C LEU A 504 -10.31 -15.90 4.27
N THR A 505 -11.05 -16.93 4.67
CA THR A 505 -10.51 -18.25 5.03
C THR A 505 -11.21 -19.38 4.26
N SER A 506 -10.60 -20.56 4.21
CA SER A 506 -11.19 -21.71 3.54
C SER A 506 -12.36 -22.32 4.32
N TYR A 507 -13.37 -22.79 3.61
CA TYR A 507 -14.52 -23.44 4.24
C TYR A 507 -14.12 -24.74 4.93
N GLY A 508 -13.15 -25.47 4.38
CA GLY A 508 -12.62 -26.66 5.01
C GLY A 508 -12.01 -26.40 6.40
N MET A 509 -11.30 -25.28 6.58
CA MET A 509 -10.79 -24.88 7.89
C MET A 509 -11.91 -24.42 8.83
N VAL A 510 -12.90 -23.72 8.31
CA VAL A 510 -14.11 -23.34 9.07
C VAL A 510 -14.80 -24.59 9.61
N GLN A 511 -14.99 -25.63 8.78
CA GLN A 511 -15.61 -26.90 9.18
C GLN A 511 -14.77 -27.67 10.19
N ARG A 512 -13.46 -27.60 10.15
CA ARG A 512 -12.58 -28.24 11.12
C ARG A 512 -12.55 -27.53 12.46
N SER A 513 -12.73 -26.23 12.48
CA SER A 513 -12.58 -25.44 13.70
C SER A 513 -13.72 -25.66 14.69
N ARG A 514 -13.38 -25.95 15.93
CA ARG A 514 -14.32 -26.06 17.06
C ARG A 514 -13.79 -25.22 18.24
N PRO A 515 -13.87 -23.88 18.16
CA PRO A 515 -13.41 -23.03 19.24
C PRO A 515 -14.20 -23.30 20.52
N ARG A 516 -13.51 -23.29 21.66
CA ARG A 516 -14.17 -23.52 22.96
C ARG A 516 -15.23 -22.45 23.22
N GLY A 517 -16.44 -22.86 23.59
CA GLY A 517 -17.55 -21.97 23.92
C GLY A 517 -18.28 -21.38 22.71
N LEU A 518 -17.85 -21.71 21.48
CA LEU A 518 -18.53 -21.30 20.24
C LEU A 518 -19.11 -22.53 19.53
N GLY A 519 -20.30 -22.37 18.94
CA GLY A 519 -20.91 -23.38 18.07
C GLY A 519 -20.19 -23.48 16.71
N ALA A 520 -20.58 -24.44 15.88
CA ALA A 520 -20.18 -24.45 14.49
C ALA A 520 -20.69 -23.19 13.78
N SER A 521 -19.85 -22.54 12.99
CA SER A 521 -20.21 -21.34 12.26
C SER A 521 -19.79 -21.47 10.79
N PRO A 522 -20.59 -21.07 9.82
CA PRO A 522 -20.24 -21.10 8.40
C PRO A 522 -19.51 -19.83 7.92
N VAL A 523 -19.05 -18.95 8.80
CA VAL A 523 -18.49 -17.65 8.44
C VAL A 523 -17.09 -17.81 7.86
N ILE A 524 -16.97 -17.55 6.55
CA ILE A 524 -15.72 -17.71 5.77
C ILE A 524 -14.92 -16.42 5.67
N GLY A 525 -15.54 -15.28 5.88
CA GLY A 525 -14.91 -13.98 5.72
C GLY A 525 -15.50 -12.93 6.63
N LEU A 526 -14.82 -11.81 6.67
CA LEU A 526 -15.23 -10.65 7.44
C LEU A 526 -14.88 -9.40 6.65
N TRP A 527 -15.81 -8.45 6.65
CA TRP A 527 -15.58 -7.11 6.14
C TRP A 527 -15.73 -6.10 7.27
N LYS A 528 -14.84 -5.16 7.34
CA LYS A 528 -14.91 -4.01 8.24
C LYS A 528 -14.46 -2.76 7.48
N ASP A 529 -15.28 -1.76 7.45
CA ASP A 529 -14.96 -0.43 6.91
C ASP A 529 -15.02 0.67 7.98
N PRO A 530 -14.54 1.88 7.69
CA PRO A 530 -14.48 2.96 8.69
C PRO A 530 -15.84 3.46 9.18
N ALA A 531 -16.91 3.26 8.40
CA ALA A 531 -18.22 3.85 8.67
C ALA A 531 -19.20 2.89 9.37
N ARG A 532 -18.97 1.59 9.20
CA ARG A 532 -19.91 0.55 9.64
C ARG A 532 -19.24 -0.39 10.63
N GLY A 533 -20.07 -1.19 11.29
CA GLY A 533 -19.59 -2.29 12.13
C GLY A 533 -18.94 -3.40 11.32
N VAL A 534 -18.52 -4.44 12.04
CA VAL A 534 -18.00 -5.67 11.43
C VAL A 534 -19.16 -6.40 10.74
N ARG A 535 -18.95 -6.82 9.50
CA ARG A 535 -19.85 -7.70 8.76
C ARG A 535 -19.22 -9.08 8.63
N GLU A 536 -19.83 -10.08 9.24
CA GLU A 536 -19.49 -11.48 9.02
C GLU A 536 -20.07 -11.94 7.68
N ILE A 537 -19.30 -12.72 6.92
CA ILE A 537 -19.68 -13.25 5.61
C ILE A 537 -19.79 -14.77 5.70
N PRO A 538 -21.01 -15.30 5.94
CA PRO A 538 -21.24 -16.71 5.98
C PRO A 538 -21.29 -17.34 4.59
N LEU A 539 -20.93 -18.60 4.46
CA LEU A 539 -21.23 -19.46 3.31
C LEU A 539 -22.50 -20.28 3.66
N GLU A 540 -23.58 -20.06 2.92
CA GLU A 540 -24.81 -20.82 3.11
C GLU A 540 -24.66 -22.27 2.63
N GLN A 541 -25.50 -23.15 3.17
CA GLN A 541 -25.51 -24.54 2.74
C GLN A 541 -25.78 -24.68 1.24
N GLY A 542 -24.91 -25.40 0.55
CA GLY A 542 -24.99 -25.63 -0.90
C GLY A 542 -24.48 -24.46 -1.77
N ALA A 543 -24.02 -23.36 -1.16
CA ALA A 543 -23.28 -22.32 -1.86
C ALA A 543 -21.80 -22.74 -2.00
N HIS A 544 -21.13 -22.23 -3.03
CA HIS A 544 -19.73 -22.51 -3.33
C HIS A 544 -18.86 -21.24 -3.31
N GLY A 545 -19.50 -20.08 -3.26
CA GLY A 545 -18.85 -18.77 -3.16
C GLY A 545 -19.81 -17.71 -2.74
N VAL A 546 -19.29 -16.52 -2.48
CA VAL A 546 -20.04 -15.34 -2.05
C VAL A 546 -19.62 -14.16 -2.92
N LEU A 547 -20.58 -13.47 -3.52
CA LEU A 547 -20.37 -12.17 -4.16
C LEU A 547 -20.47 -11.08 -3.10
N LEU A 548 -19.41 -10.30 -2.95
CA LEU A 548 -19.36 -9.09 -2.15
C LEU A 548 -19.29 -7.89 -3.09
N THR A 549 -20.30 -7.06 -3.07
CA THR A 549 -20.30 -5.79 -3.80
C THR A 549 -19.81 -4.69 -2.89
N VAL A 550 -18.77 -3.98 -3.32
CA VAL A 550 -18.22 -2.81 -2.62
C VAL A 550 -18.42 -1.57 -3.49
N CYS A 551 -18.49 -0.41 -2.85
CA CYS A 551 -18.49 0.87 -3.54
C CYS A 551 -17.40 1.77 -2.97
N THR A 552 -16.93 2.68 -3.81
CA THR A 552 -16.04 3.75 -3.41
C THR A 552 -16.81 5.06 -3.33
N ASP A 553 -16.39 5.93 -2.43
CA ASP A 553 -16.94 7.27 -2.30
C ASP A 553 -15.82 8.27 -2.02
N ARG A 554 -15.97 9.49 -2.52
CA ARG A 554 -15.02 10.55 -2.26
C ARG A 554 -15.09 10.97 -0.79
N ALA A 555 -13.93 11.14 -0.20
CA ALA A 555 -13.77 11.53 1.19
C ALA A 555 -12.97 12.83 1.28
N THR A 556 -13.34 13.66 2.23
CA THR A 556 -12.63 14.89 2.50
C THR A 556 -11.35 14.62 3.29
N ARG A 557 -10.21 15.08 2.79
CA ARG A 557 -8.95 15.11 3.54
C ARG A 557 -8.90 16.36 4.41
N ARG A 558 -8.86 16.16 5.71
CA ARG A 558 -8.71 17.23 6.71
C ARG A 558 -7.38 17.05 7.41
N SER A 559 -6.69 18.16 7.67
CA SER A 559 -5.47 18.18 8.48
C SER A 559 -5.70 18.94 9.78
N ALA A 560 -4.92 18.62 10.81
CA ALA A 560 -5.04 19.24 12.13
C ALA A 560 -4.37 20.63 12.20
N ASP A 561 -3.70 21.05 11.15
CA ASP A 561 -2.94 22.31 11.05
C ASP A 561 -3.74 23.48 10.44
N ALA A 562 -5.07 23.34 10.33
CA ALA A 562 -5.98 24.36 9.83
C ALA A 562 -5.90 24.67 8.30
N ARG A 563 -5.29 23.82 7.49
CA ARG A 563 -5.41 23.90 6.03
C ARG A 563 -6.85 23.66 5.58
N ILE A 564 -7.22 24.23 4.42
CA ILE A 564 -8.57 24.07 3.84
C ILE A 564 -8.82 22.59 3.51
N PRO A 565 -9.96 22.00 3.91
CA PRO A 565 -10.26 20.61 3.57
C PRO A 565 -10.38 20.40 2.06
N VAL A 566 -9.87 19.30 1.53
CA VAL A 566 -9.91 18.94 0.11
C VAL A 566 -10.62 17.60 -0.10
N ASP A 567 -11.47 17.51 -1.13
CA ASP A 567 -12.25 16.33 -1.46
C ASP A 567 -11.52 15.46 -2.49
N ASN A 568 -10.41 14.87 -2.08
CA ASN A 568 -9.58 14.01 -2.92
C ASN A 568 -9.15 12.69 -2.27
N GLY A 569 -9.79 12.31 -1.17
CA GLY A 569 -9.65 10.98 -0.56
C GLY A 569 -10.66 9.99 -1.12
N ILE A 570 -10.35 8.69 -1.04
CA ILE A 570 -11.25 7.61 -1.40
C ILE A 570 -11.49 6.72 -0.19
N SER A 571 -12.75 6.41 0.07
CA SER A 571 -13.20 5.42 1.05
C SER A 571 -13.89 4.28 0.32
N CYS A 572 -13.80 3.07 0.89
CA CYS A 572 -14.45 1.88 0.34
C CYS A 572 -15.39 1.28 1.37
N PHE A 573 -16.59 0.90 0.94
CA PHE A 573 -17.67 0.38 1.77
C PHE A 573 -18.29 -0.86 1.13
N ASP A 574 -18.76 -1.80 1.94
CA ASP A 574 -19.60 -2.89 1.45
C ASP A 574 -21.03 -2.42 1.16
N VAL A 575 -21.63 -3.01 0.14
CA VAL A 575 -23.01 -2.68 -0.30
C VAL A 575 -23.91 -3.89 -0.16
N ALA A 576 -23.49 -5.04 -0.72
CA ALA A 576 -24.30 -6.23 -0.78
C ALA A 576 -23.48 -7.50 -0.68
N VAL A 577 -24.11 -8.58 -0.18
CA VAL A 577 -23.55 -9.93 -0.09
C VAL A 577 -24.56 -10.89 -0.69
N HIS A 578 -24.16 -11.71 -1.66
CA HIS A 578 -25.00 -12.71 -2.32
C HIS A 578 -24.32 -14.07 -2.36
N GLN A 579 -25.07 -15.13 -2.09
CA GLN A 579 -24.59 -16.51 -2.13
C GLN A 579 -24.56 -17.04 -3.54
N VAL A 580 -23.48 -17.66 -3.96
CA VAL A 580 -23.31 -18.21 -5.32
C VAL A 580 -23.30 -19.73 -5.29
N ARG A 581 -24.19 -20.34 -6.05
CA ARG A 581 -24.24 -21.79 -6.27
C ARG A 581 -23.73 -22.12 -7.66
N ALA A 582 -22.95 -23.19 -7.78
CA ALA A 582 -22.46 -23.64 -9.07
C ALA A 582 -23.61 -23.89 -10.07
N SER A 583 -23.46 -23.42 -11.32
CA SER A 583 -24.37 -23.73 -12.40
C SER A 583 -24.39 -25.25 -12.67
N PRO A 584 -25.50 -25.82 -13.13
CA PRO A 584 -25.53 -27.21 -13.60
C PRO A 584 -24.57 -27.47 -14.76
N THR A 585 -24.29 -26.45 -15.57
CA THR A 585 -23.40 -26.53 -16.75
C THR A 585 -22.34 -25.45 -16.66
N GLY A 586 -21.10 -25.79 -17.01
CA GLY A 586 -19.99 -24.85 -17.20
C GLY A 586 -19.84 -24.41 -18.66
N THR A 587 -18.92 -23.51 -18.92
CA THR A 587 -18.56 -23.03 -20.26
C THR A 587 -17.25 -23.66 -20.77
N ARG A 588 -16.53 -24.35 -19.89
CA ARG A 588 -15.19 -24.87 -20.18
C ARG A 588 -15.24 -25.92 -21.29
N SER A 589 -14.52 -25.63 -22.37
CA SER A 589 -14.15 -26.66 -23.39
C SER A 589 -12.77 -27.21 -23.04
N PRO A 590 -12.45 -28.48 -23.29
CA PRO A 590 -11.11 -29.01 -23.11
C PRO A 590 -10.11 -28.15 -23.87
N ARG A 591 -9.23 -27.47 -23.18
CA ARG A 591 -8.20 -26.60 -23.79
C ARG A 591 -6.89 -27.38 -23.89
N PRO A 592 -6.17 -27.32 -25.00
CA PRO A 592 -4.82 -27.84 -25.07
C PRO A 592 -3.93 -27.03 -24.06
N PRO A 593 -2.91 -27.66 -23.47
CA PRO A 593 -2.02 -26.98 -22.51
C PRO A 593 -1.49 -25.70 -23.15
N ALA A 594 -1.53 -24.60 -22.38
CA ALA A 594 -1.08 -23.29 -22.80
C ALA A 594 0.37 -23.37 -23.29
N ALA A 595 0.62 -22.95 -24.53
CA ALA A 595 1.97 -22.79 -25.03
C ALA A 595 2.63 -21.70 -24.15
N HIS A 596 3.81 -21.97 -23.60
CA HIS A 596 4.61 -21.02 -22.87
C HIS A 596 4.78 -19.76 -23.73
N VAL A 597 4.15 -18.68 -23.32
CA VAL A 597 4.40 -17.35 -23.87
C VAL A 597 5.73 -16.87 -23.30
N ALA A 598 6.62 -16.43 -24.18
CA ALA A 598 7.94 -15.93 -23.78
C ALA A 598 7.84 -14.87 -22.68
N PRO A 599 8.75 -14.85 -21.70
CA PRO A 599 8.71 -13.90 -20.63
C PRO A 599 8.78 -12.47 -21.16
N HIS A 600 8.00 -11.56 -20.55
CA HIS A 600 7.99 -10.17 -20.93
C HIS A 600 9.36 -9.51 -20.79
N LEU A 601 9.67 -8.63 -21.72
CA LEU A 601 10.90 -7.84 -21.74
C LEU A 601 10.99 -6.83 -20.60
N LEU A 602 9.85 -6.47 -19.95
CA LEU A 602 9.75 -5.47 -18.91
C LEU A 602 9.27 -6.09 -17.60
N GLU A 603 9.92 -5.77 -16.51
CA GLU A 603 9.44 -6.07 -15.16
C GLU A 603 8.29 -5.11 -14.77
N LEU A 604 7.45 -5.52 -13.82
CA LEU A 604 6.33 -4.68 -13.35
C LEU A 604 6.79 -3.32 -12.81
N GLU A 605 7.96 -3.28 -12.16
CA GLU A 605 8.56 -2.01 -11.71
C GLU A 605 8.86 -1.08 -12.88
N ASP A 606 9.39 -1.61 -13.98
CA ASP A 606 9.66 -0.84 -15.19
C ASP A 606 8.38 -0.32 -15.84
N LEU A 607 7.32 -1.15 -15.87
CA LEU A 607 6.01 -0.71 -16.34
C LEU A 607 5.41 0.41 -15.50
N THR A 608 5.58 0.35 -14.17
CA THR A 608 5.11 1.40 -13.26
C THR A 608 5.84 2.74 -13.55
N VAL A 609 7.15 2.68 -13.77
CA VAL A 609 7.96 3.85 -14.13
C VAL A 609 7.56 4.39 -15.50
N LEU A 610 7.42 3.50 -16.48
CA LEU A 610 7.03 3.88 -17.85
C LEU A 610 5.63 4.51 -17.88
N THR A 611 4.68 3.98 -17.10
CA THR A 611 3.34 4.57 -16.96
C THR A 611 3.42 6.00 -16.45
N ALA A 612 4.19 6.25 -15.37
CA ALA A 612 4.34 7.59 -14.82
C ALA A 612 4.95 8.58 -15.83
N TRP A 613 5.92 8.14 -16.63
CA TRP A 613 6.52 8.95 -17.67
C TRP A 613 5.58 9.18 -18.85
N ALA A 614 4.79 8.19 -19.26
CA ALA A 614 3.80 8.36 -20.31
C ALA A 614 2.69 9.35 -19.90
N GLU A 615 2.23 9.30 -18.66
CA GLU A 615 1.30 10.29 -18.11
C GLU A 615 1.91 11.69 -18.16
N ALA A 616 3.18 11.84 -17.74
CA ALA A 616 3.89 13.12 -17.82
C ALA A 616 4.05 13.63 -19.26
N VAL A 617 4.28 12.72 -20.21
CA VAL A 617 4.37 13.06 -21.65
C VAL A 617 3.03 13.55 -22.19
N VAL A 618 1.94 12.81 -21.92
CA VAL A 618 0.59 13.20 -22.34
C VAL A 618 0.23 14.57 -21.79
N GLU A 619 0.51 14.81 -20.52
CA GLU A 619 0.26 16.06 -19.86
C GLU A 619 1.08 17.22 -20.48
N ALA A 620 2.37 16.99 -20.76
CA ALA A 620 3.20 17.99 -21.43
C ALA A 620 2.67 18.32 -22.83
N VAL A 621 2.32 17.31 -23.63
CA VAL A 621 1.76 17.54 -24.98
C VAL A 621 0.45 18.33 -24.90
N THR A 622 -0.38 18.04 -23.90
CA THR A 622 -1.70 18.67 -23.78
C THR A 622 -1.64 20.12 -23.29
N HIS A 623 -0.81 20.40 -22.27
CA HIS A 623 -0.85 21.67 -21.54
C HIS A 623 0.41 22.50 -21.67
N ALA A 624 1.54 21.94 -22.10
CA ALA A 624 2.82 22.60 -22.21
C ALA A 624 3.70 21.95 -23.31
N PRO A 625 3.29 22.04 -24.60
CA PRO A 625 3.95 21.30 -25.68
C PRO A 625 5.44 21.67 -25.86
N GLU A 626 5.85 22.88 -25.48
CA GLU A 626 7.26 23.29 -25.47
C GLU A 626 8.14 22.47 -24.50
N ARG A 627 7.53 21.76 -23.58
CA ARG A 627 8.22 20.93 -22.56
C ARG A 627 8.33 19.45 -22.93
N THR A 628 7.66 19.01 -23.97
CA THR A 628 7.66 17.61 -24.40
C THR A 628 9.09 17.07 -24.58
N GLY A 629 9.97 17.86 -25.15
CA GLY A 629 11.38 17.51 -25.29
C GLY A 629 12.14 17.31 -23.98
N GLU A 630 11.84 18.13 -22.97
CA GLU A 630 12.42 17.98 -21.62
C GLU A 630 11.94 16.69 -20.96
N VAL A 631 10.63 16.41 -21.05
CA VAL A 631 10.02 15.20 -20.48
C VAL A 631 10.63 13.95 -21.09
N LEU A 632 10.74 13.90 -22.42
CA LEU A 632 11.33 12.77 -23.12
C LEU A 632 12.81 12.59 -22.82
N ALA A 633 13.58 13.68 -22.70
CA ALA A 633 14.99 13.62 -22.31
C ALA A 633 15.16 13.02 -20.91
N ASN A 634 14.22 13.29 -20.02
CA ASN A 634 14.22 12.72 -18.66
C ASN A 634 13.84 11.23 -18.60
N CYS A 635 13.14 10.70 -19.60
CA CYS A 635 12.86 9.27 -19.70
C CYS A 635 14.07 8.44 -20.17
N ARG A 636 15.03 9.06 -20.85
CA ARG A 636 16.15 8.38 -21.48
C ARG A 636 17.21 7.92 -20.49
N ARG A 637 17.91 6.84 -20.85
CA ARG A 637 19.03 6.32 -20.08
C ARG A 637 20.14 7.38 -19.94
N GLY A 638 20.74 7.47 -18.76
CA GLY A 638 21.85 8.39 -18.50
C GLY A 638 21.46 9.87 -18.47
N ALA A 639 20.16 10.18 -18.33
CA ALA A 639 19.73 11.56 -18.18
C ALA A 639 20.38 12.21 -16.93
N PRO A 640 21.00 13.41 -17.06
CA PRO A 640 21.77 14.01 -15.97
C PRO A 640 20.99 14.18 -14.65
N TRP A 641 19.67 14.43 -14.76
CA TRP A 641 18.83 14.58 -13.57
C TRP A 641 18.67 13.28 -12.76
N ARG A 642 18.75 12.10 -13.41
CA ARG A 642 18.67 10.81 -12.69
C ARG A 642 19.83 10.67 -11.70
N ALA A 643 21.05 10.99 -12.14
CA ALA A 643 22.22 11.00 -11.28
C ALA A 643 22.11 12.03 -10.15
N ALA A 644 21.61 13.23 -10.45
CA ALA A 644 21.39 14.29 -9.46
C ALA A 644 20.33 13.94 -8.44
N MET A 645 19.38 13.04 -8.78
CA MET A 645 18.33 12.56 -7.89
C MET A 645 18.71 11.26 -7.16
N GLY A 646 19.90 10.71 -7.41
CA GLY A 646 20.32 9.44 -6.80
C GLY A 646 19.50 8.23 -7.29
N LEU A 647 18.86 8.32 -8.45
CA LEU A 647 18.11 7.22 -9.03
C LEU A 647 19.02 6.22 -9.71
N PRO A 648 18.79 4.91 -9.56
CA PRO A 648 19.53 3.90 -10.28
C PRO A 648 19.33 4.03 -11.79
N GLU A 649 20.25 3.50 -12.57
CA GLU A 649 20.07 3.36 -14.02
C GLU A 649 18.80 2.55 -14.31
N PRO A 650 18.08 2.81 -15.42
CA PRO A 650 16.96 2.00 -15.85
C PRO A 650 17.37 0.53 -16.00
N SER A 651 16.44 -0.39 -15.80
CA SER A 651 16.69 -1.80 -16.12
C SER A 651 17.12 -1.97 -17.58
N ALA A 652 17.79 -3.05 -17.89
CA ALA A 652 18.19 -3.31 -19.27
C ALA A 652 16.97 -3.42 -20.22
N GLY A 653 15.86 -3.99 -19.72
CA GLY A 653 14.60 -4.09 -20.46
C GLY A 653 13.97 -2.73 -20.74
N LEU A 654 13.84 -1.88 -19.73
CA LEU A 654 13.29 -0.53 -19.90
C LEU A 654 14.17 0.33 -20.80
N ALA A 655 15.49 0.28 -20.64
CA ALA A 655 16.44 1.00 -21.48
C ALA A 655 16.32 0.57 -22.96
N ALA A 656 16.25 -0.75 -23.22
CA ALA A 656 16.08 -1.29 -24.57
C ALA A 656 14.74 -0.90 -25.19
N ALA A 657 13.66 -0.88 -24.41
CA ALA A 657 12.34 -0.46 -24.88
C ALA A 657 12.35 1.03 -25.32
N ILE A 658 12.92 1.91 -24.49
CA ILE A 658 13.04 3.35 -24.80
C ILE A 658 13.92 3.57 -26.03
N GLU A 659 15.03 2.85 -26.16
CA GLU A 659 15.91 2.93 -27.31
C GLU A 659 15.23 2.45 -28.60
N SER A 660 14.49 1.34 -28.54
CA SER A 660 13.72 0.83 -29.66
C SER A 660 12.64 1.83 -30.12
N MET A 661 11.93 2.44 -29.18
CA MET A 661 10.97 3.51 -29.49
C MET A 661 11.64 4.70 -30.18
N GLN A 662 12.81 5.13 -29.69
CA GLN A 662 13.55 6.23 -30.32
C GLN A 662 13.99 5.88 -31.74
N GLN A 663 14.51 4.66 -31.96
CA GLN A 663 14.90 4.19 -33.29
C GLN A 663 13.71 4.15 -34.26
N ALA A 664 12.53 3.71 -33.78
CA ALA A 664 11.31 3.72 -34.58
C ALA A 664 10.91 5.13 -35.00
N VAL A 665 10.98 6.09 -34.08
CA VAL A 665 10.70 7.51 -34.36
C VAL A 665 11.72 8.12 -35.33
N ASP A 666 13.01 7.80 -35.16
CA ASP A 666 14.07 8.30 -36.02
C ASP A 666 14.01 7.71 -37.45
N ALA A 667 13.44 6.51 -37.60
CA ALA A 667 13.24 5.86 -38.90
C ALA A 667 12.04 6.41 -39.70
N LEU A 668 11.11 7.13 -39.06
CA LEU A 668 9.96 7.72 -39.72
C LEU A 668 10.39 8.96 -40.53
N ASP A 669 9.97 9.04 -41.79
CA ASP A 669 10.15 10.27 -42.59
C ASP A 669 9.07 11.27 -42.19
N VAL A 670 9.49 12.33 -41.49
CA VAL A 670 8.60 13.35 -40.91
C VAL A 670 7.89 14.16 -41.99
N ALA A 671 8.40 14.17 -43.24
CA ALA A 671 7.80 14.90 -44.34
C ALA A 671 6.51 14.24 -44.86
N ASP A 672 6.35 12.91 -44.71
CA ASP A 672 5.19 12.17 -45.19
C ASP A 672 4.09 11.97 -44.13
N THR A 673 4.35 12.32 -42.87
CA THR A 673 3.40 12.19 -41.79
C THR A 673 3.09 13.59 -41.20
N GLU A 674 2.20 14.35 -41.83
CA GLU A 674 1.61 15.54 -41.21
C GLU A 674 0.27 15.27 -40.51
N PRO A 675 0.24 14.75 -39.28
CA PRO A 675 -0.88 15.07 -38.44
C PRO A 675 -0.71 16.53 -37.94
N THR A 676 -1.76 17.29 -38.02
CA THR A 676 -1.82 18.62 -37.33
C THR A 676 -1.57 18.40 -35.84
N SER A 677 -1.04 19.39 -35.13
CA SER A 677 -0.84 19.29 -33.65
C SER A 677 -2.09 18.84 -32.93
N ASP A 678 -3.27 19.23 -33.40
CA ASP A 678 -4.57 18.81 -32.85
C ASP A 678 -4.86 17.35 -33.10
N ALA A 679 -4.48 16.77 -34.26
CA ALA A 679 -4.64 15.36 -34.55
C ALA A 679 -3.67 14.50 -33.72
N LEU A 680 -2.45 14.99 -33.50
CA LEU A 680 -1.47 14.32 -32.64
C LEU A 680 -1.92 14.35 -31.18
N LEU A 681 -2.43 15.48 -30.71
CA LEU A 681 -3.02 15.63 -29.39
C LEU A 681 -4.19 14.68 -29.20
N ALA A 682 -5.13 14.66 -30.16
CA ALA A 682 -6.25 13.72 -30.14
C ALA A 682 -5.77 12.26 -30.09
N ALA A 683 -4.76 11.89 -30.88
CA ALA A 683 -4.19 10.54 -30.89
C ALA A 683 -3.44 10.18 -29.60
N THR A 684 -2.81 11.11 -28.91
CA THR A 684 -2.15 10.86 -27.61
C THR A 684 -3.13 10.76 -26.46
N THR A 685 -4.26 11.45 -26.54
CA THR A 685 -5.28 11.48 -25.49
C THR A 685 -6.43 10.48 -25.73
N GLN A 686 -6.63 10.05 -26.98
CA GLN A 686 -7.70 9.14 -27.36
C GLN A 686 -7.32 7.69 -27.01
N ASP A 687 -8.12 7.08 -26.16
CA ASP A 687 -8.05 5.65 -25.92
C ASP A 687 -8.62 4.88 -27.13
N MET A 688 -7.82 4.00 -27.72
CA MET A 688 -8.28 3.11 -28.77
C MET A 688 -9.05 1.92 -28.14
N PRO A 689 -10.26 1.60 -28.59
CA PRO A 689 -11.14 0.65 -27.88
C PRO A 689 -10.58 -0.76 -27.68
N ASP A 690 -9.64 -1.20 -28.51
CA ASP A 690 -9.10 -2.57 -28.51
C ASP A 690 -7.57 -2.62 -28.29
N GLU A 691 -6.94 -1.50 -27.91
CA GLU A 691 -5.49 -1.43 -27.75
C GLU A 691 -5.04 -1.98 -26.40
N ASP A 692 -4.00 -2.84 -26.41
CA ASP A 692 -3.36 -3.30 -25.19
C ASP A 692 -2.85 -2.10 -24.35
N PRO A 693 -3.01 -2.08 -23.02
CA PRO A 693 -2.52 -0.99 -22.19
C PRO A 693 -1.03 -0.69 -22.38
N LEU A 694 -0.19 -1.72 -22.62
CA LEU A 694 1.22 -1.54 -22.93
C LEU A 694 1.41 -0.91 -24.30
N ASP A 695 0.66 -1.37 -25.31
CA ASP A 695 0.69 -0.79 -26.67
C ASP A 695 0.19 0.64 -26.65
N SER A 696 -0.85 0.95 -25.88
CA SER A 696 -1.34 2.33 -25.67
C SER A 696 -0.25 3.22 -25.05
N LEU A 697 0.47 2.68 -24.05
CA LEU A 697 1.54 3.38 -23.38
C LEU A 697 2.71 3.67 -24.33
N VAL A 698 3.16 2.65 -25.07
CA VAL A 698 4.21 2.77 -26.08
C VAL A 698 3.81 3.76 -27.16
N ARG A 699 2.56 3.71 -27.65
CA ARG A 699 2.02 4.64 -28.65
C ARG A 699 2.07 6.10 -28.17
N ARG A 700 1.68 6.37 -26.93
CA ARG A 700 1.71 7.73 -26.34
C ARG A 700 3.13 8.29 -26.30
N VAL A 701 4.10 7.47 -25.88
CA VAL A 701 5.51 7.87 -25.83
C VAL A 701 6.04 8.09 -27.25
N LEU A 702 5.73 7.22 -28.20
CA LEU A 702 6.12 7.37 -29.62
C LEU A 702 5.57 8.65 -30.23
N LEU A 703 4.28 8.94 -30.05
CA LEU A 703 3.65 10.16 -30.57
C LEU A 703 4.29 11.43 -30.00
N ALA A 704 4.63 11.41 -28.72
CA ALA A 704 5.34 12.53 -28.11
C ALA A 704 6.77 12.70 -28.63
N MET A 705 7.49 11.60 -28.91
CA MET A 705 8.80 11.63 -29.56
C MET A 705 8.72 12.18 -30.99
N LEU A 706 7.67 11.85 -31.73
CA LEU A 706 7.41 12.41 -33.06
C LEU A 706 7.17 13.91 -33.00
N GLU A 707 6.38 14.38 -32.06
CA GLU A 707 6.13 15.82 -31.88
C GLU A 707 7.40 16.58 -31.50
N GLU A 708 8.22 16.05 -30.59
CA GLU A 708 9.53 16.62 -30.28
C GLU A 708 10.40 16.74 -31.52
N ARG A 709 10.47 15.68 -32.34
CA ARG A 709 11.25 15.71 -33.59
C ARG A 709 10.74 16.73 -34.56
N ARG A 710 9.42 16.88 -34.72
CA ARG A 710 8.78 17.86 -35.59
C ARG A 710 9.10 19.30 -35.16
N THR A 711 9.09 19.56 -33.86
CA THR A 711 9.39 20.92 -33.33
C THR A 711 10.86 21.29 -33.45
N ARG A 712 11.76 20.30 -33.50
CA ARG A 712 13.21 20.52 -33.67
C ARG A 712 13.65 20.75 -35.13
N GLN A 713 12.86 20.29 -36.11
CA GLN A 713 13.17 20.55 -37.53
C GLN A 713 12.76 21.98 -37.89
N PRO A 714 13.68 22.82 -38.41
CA PRO A 714 13.30 24.13 -38.87
C PRO A 714 12.33 23.97 -40.06
N ARG A 715 11.14 24.56 -39.93
CA ARG A 715 10.21 24.66 -41.08
C ARG A 715 11.01 25.18 -42.25
N SER A 716 11.23 24.35 -43.29
CA SER A 716 11.72 24.81 -44.57
C SER A 716 10.69 25.79 -45.10
N THR A 717 11.03 27.08 -45.07
CA THR A 717 10.25 28.10 -45.72
C THR A 717 10.05 27.65 -47.19
N PRO A 718 8.82 27.56 -47.68
CA PRO A 718 8.60 27.32 -49.09
C PRO A 718 9.22 28.50 -49.85
N ALA A 719 10.07 28.19 -50.84
CA ALA A 719 10.74 29.11 -51.71
C ALA A 719 9.76 29.86 -52.64
#